data_166547d5d6c9f8f03f099fa26b55d0c3
#
_entry.id   166547d5d6c9f8f03f099fa26b55d0c3
#
_cell.length_a   1.000
_cell.length_b   1.000
_cell.length_c   1.000
_cell.angle_alpha   90.00
_cell.angle_beta   90.00
_cell.angle_gamma   90.00
#
_symmetry.space_group_name_H-M   'P 1'
#
loop_
_entity.id
_entity.type
_entity.pdbx_description
1 polymer ?
#
loop_
_entity_poly.entity_id
_entity_poly.type
_entity_poly.pdbx_seq_one_letter_code
_entity_poly.pdbx_strand_id
1 'polypeptide(L)'
;MLPGAGAYVVNNNGIINVGEESTGIFLSDGIRAENLGTAEINGTGNKAVGIYSENTAAGAVQITNDNKIDLAGEQSIGIYASGNHNISNTGNILIGNSSDPDQPGVGIYQDGIAGSISNTGNINAGDNSIGIYNINGTVTNSGSVTAGNGGTGIYTNGGTLNLNSGSSIAVGGNNAIGVYALNQTGTLTNNSAVTIGDSSYGFVFSGSTAPVFINSQAAVTGNDSIFTFADSVLDVTNNAAVTMTGSNNIGYYLKNGGSVVNNANITGNTGTSNIGIYAKNSTITNNADIILGDSVLTEYTAPNGIKYKTGYSVGIYGENSNITNNAGNTIQIGSDGIGIYSKGAGVTENYGTITGTGNNAKGIFADNSTVRNYGTINLTGNNVIGIAGQNGAYIYNDSSAVINVTGNDVTGIYLAGDSTKLVNNGIINITGTGVGIAYTPTVELSNILDSTGASKGSTSKYYELPDMPSLVNSGVININVGGNFNYDGIRVIVTIDPSTNTPTTSSSSQVGFGGVIPDRIEVAPDFATGTAADRYVFENIFKGTTGKGEYISQSLTWDATASGSDLVMTRKDYNEFAEGLWYEEFAGVLNDKYSVTTGEGRKIYDKINYITDEYSFRDAMASLAGNIYANMNQREYDIARSFENSLAFMQNSENNTKENVKINIIGGKGKNKEETDGITGYDYTTAGVLALREVERTYRHTFGYSLGYLHTGFDLNDGNDSEDKADTIQLGVHNKYETNGWKLKNDLTGRVSFHNVDRNINWQNSGKSSMDASYEAYSITSDNIFGKEFDLSKNVSIMPYGAFRAMYVTRPTFSENGLERLEVEGNDAWSAKPRVGMELQGSLPLGNKSVWNLKGNLDLLMNTNWQILTKEKKQD
;
A
#
# COMPACT_ATOMS: atom_id res chain seq x y z
N MET A 1 29.53 -27.07 -49.42
CA MET A 1 28.69 -27.15 -48.26
C MET A 1 29.57 -27.46 -47.08
N LEU A 2 29.75 -26.54 -46.16
CA LEU A 2 30.41 -26.85 -44.89
C LEU A 2 29.51 -27.83 -44.15
N PRO A 3 30.06 -28.87 -43.47
CA PRO A 3 29.27 -29.79 -42.70
C PRO A 3 28.49 -29.03 -41.62
N GLY A 4 27.28 -29.48 -41.26
CA GLY A 4 26.44 -28.84 -40.22
C GLY A 4 27.15 -28.78 -38.85
N ALA A 5 26.78 -27.81 -38.04
CA ALA A 5 27.32 -27.59 -36.67
C ALA A 5 27.41 -28.93 -35.92
N GLY A 6 28.60 -29.26 -35.38
CA GLY A 6 28.87 -30.48 -34.60
C GLY A 6 29.45 -31.67 -35.41
N ALA A 7 29.77 -31.50 -36.71
CA ALA A 7 30.35 -32.55 -37.51
C ALA A 7 31.84 -32.84 -37.18
N TYR A 8 32.52 -31.88 -36.55
CA TYR A 8 33.92 -32.04 -36.13
C TYR A 8 34.03 -32.05 -34.62
N VAL A 9 34.99 -32.87 -34.09
CA VAL A 9 35.26 -32.98 -32.67
C VAL A 9 36.78 -32.86 -32.46
N VAL A 10 37.16 -32.03 -31.49
CA VAL A 10 38.52 -32.00 -30.94
C VAL A 10 38.50 -32.78 -29.62
N ASN A 11 39.20 -33.94 -29.63
CA ASN A 11 39.31 -34.79 -28.45
C ASN A 11 40.67 -34.59 -27.82
N ASN A 12 40.72 -34.21 -26.52
CA ASN A 12 41.90 -34.36 -25.71
C ASN A 12 41.88 -35.72 -25.03
N ASN A 13 42.91 -36.52 -25.22
CA ASN A 13 43.12 -37.81 -24.56
C ASN A 13 44.45 -37.85 -23.80
N GLY A 14 45.13 -36.71 -23.65
CA GLY A 14 46.42 -36.58 -22.96
C GLY A 14 46.45 -35.35 -22.06
N ILE A 15 47.67 -34.82 -21.87
CA ILE A 15 47.91 -33.63 -21.02
C ILE A 15 48.18 -32.43 -21.92
N ILE A 16 47.38 -31.35 -21.75
CA ILE A 16 47.64 -30.04 -22.34
C ILE A 16 48.16 -29.12 -21.24
N ASN A 17 49.39 -28.57 -21.41
CA ASN A 17 49.89 -27.54 -20.49
C ASN A 17 49.70 -26.17 -21.11
N VAL A 18 49.02 -25.28 -20.42
CA VAL A 18 48.63 -23.93 -20.85
C VAL A 18 49.53 -22.89 -20.17
N GLY A 19 50.17 -22.04 -20.97
CA GLY A 19 50.99 -20.94 -20.49
C GLY A 19 50.17 -19.68 -20.14
N GLU A 20 50.91 -18.62 -19.79
CA GLU A 20 50.30 -17.30 -19.57
C GLU A 20 49.63 -16.76 -20.85
N GLU A 21 48.44 -16.15 -20.72
CA GLU A 21 47.63 -15.59 -21.83
C GLU A 21 47.42 -16.57 -23.00
N SER A 22 47.41 -17.86 -22.72
CA SER A 22 47.32 -18.93 -23.72
C SER A 22 46.05 -19.77 -23.57
N THR A 23 45.66 -20.45 -24.68
CA THR A 23 44.46 -21.29 -24.71
C THR A 23 44.85 -22.75 -24.99
N GLY A 24 44.32 -23.67 -24.17
CA GLY A 24 44.56 -25.10 -24.33
C GLY A 24 43.87 -25.67 -25.58
N ILE A 25 42.56 -25.49 -25.71
CA ILE A 25 41.76 -25.87 -26.87
C ILE A 25 41.04 -24.64 -27.38
N PHE A 26 41.31 -24.24 -28.63
CA PHE A 26 40.63 -23.13 -29.31
C PHE A 26 39.73 -23.65 -30.41
N LEU A 27 38.43 -23.25 -30.38
CA LEU A 27 37.45 -23.72 -31.34
C LEU A 27 36.71 -22.52 -31.99
N SER A 28 36.44 -22.67 -33.27
CA SER A 28 35.56 -21.79 -34.03
C SER A 28 34.23 -22.47 -34.31
N ASP A 29 33.31 -21.77 -34.91
CA ASP A 29 31.92 -22.18 -35.19
C ASP A 29 31.71 -23.67 -35.52
N GLY A 30 30.81 -24.30 -34.75
CA GLY A 30 30.32 -25.65 -35.05
C GLY A 30 31.24 -26.80 -34.64
N ILE A 31 32.43 -26.55 -34.04
CA ILE A 31 33.35 -27.57 -33.59
C ILE A 31 33.08 -27.95 -32.14
N ARG A 32 33.00 -29.25 -31.83
CA ARG A 32 32.82 -29.81 -30.48
C ARG A 32 34.16 -30.01 -29.79
N ALA A 33 34.18 -29.86 -28.47
CA ALA A 33 35.35 -30.19 -27.63
C ALA A 33 35.02 -31.29 -26.64
N GLU A 34 35.94 -32.23 -26.45
CA GLU A 34 35.84 -33.30 -25.49
C GLU A 34 37.19 -33.49 -24.75
N ASN A 35 37.20 -33.26 -23.45
CA ASN A 35 38.33 -33.57 -22.55
C ASN A 35 37.98 -34.84 -21.78
N LEU A 36 38.41 -36.00 -22.29
CA LEU A 36 37.86 -37.31 -21.97
C LEU A 36 38.79 -38.19 -21.09
N GLY A 37 38.20 -39.05 -20.33
CA GLY A 37 38.87 -40.14 -19.61
C GLY A 37 39.95 -39.68 -18.62
N THR A 38 41.23 -39.82 -18.95
CA THR A 38 42.33 -39.40 -18.10
C THR A 38 43.03 -38.13 -18.58
N ALA A 39 42.39 -37.40 -19.49
CA ALA A 39 42.92 -36.18 -20.08
C ALA A 39 42.92 -35.00 -19.10
N GLU A 40 43.97 -34.21 -19.11
CA GLU A 40 44.11 -33.01 -18.28
C GLU A 40 44.42 -31.78 -19.11
N ILE A 41 43.90 -30.63 -18.65
CA ILE A 41 44.34 -29.31 -19.10
C ILE A 41 44.85 -28.57 -17.88
N ASN A 42 46.18 -28.37 -17.84
CA ASN A 42 46.82 -27.76 -16.67
C ASN A 42 47.52 -26.46 -17.05
N GLY A 43 47.48 -25.44 -16.18
CA GLY A 43 48.12 -24.15 -16.38
C GLY A 43 48.38 -23.41 -15.07
N THR A 44 49.55 -22.78 -14.97
CA THR A 44 49.93 -21.92 -13.83
C THR A 44 50.11 -20.46 -14.27
N GLY A 45 50.03 -20.17 -15.56
CA GLY A 45 50.12 -18.80 -16.08
C GLY A 45 48.81 -18.04 -15.86
N ASN A 46 48.91 -16.71 -15.72
CA ASN A 46 47.76 -15.84 -15.59
C ASN A 46 46.98 -15.76 -16.91
N LYS A 47 45.66 -15.49 -16.84
CA LYS A 47 44.76 -15.35 -18.00
C LYS A 47 44.78 -16.55 -18.97
N ALA A 48 45.08 -17.73 -18.44
CA ALA A 48 45.02 -18.97 -19.20
C ALA A 48 43.55 -19.37 -19.45
N VAL A 49 43.25 -19.90 -20.64
CA VAL A 49 41.96 -20.46 -21.00
C VAL A 49 42.09 -21.94 -21.26
N GLY A 50 41.33 -22.77 -20.57
CA GLY A 50 41.36 -24.22 -20.80
C GLY A 50 40.73 -24.60 -22.13
N ILE A 51 39.45 -24.30 -22.32
CA ILE A 51 38.72 -24.50 -23.57
C ILE A 51 38.06 -23.18 -23.95
N TYR A 52 38.33 -22.66 -25.15
CA TYR A 52 37.75 -21.46 -25.72
C TYR A 52 36.87 -21.87 -26.92
N SER A 53 35.62 -21.48 -26.91
CA SER A 53 34.68 -21.74 -28.03
C SER A 53 33.78 -20.56 -28.30
N GLU A 54 33.66 -20.17 -29.55
CA GLU A 54 32.68 -19.23 -30.04
C GLU A 54 31.71 -19.93 -30.98
N ASN A 55 30.44 -19.69 -30.86
CA ASN A 55 29.41 -20.25 -31.71
C ASN A 55 28.40 -19.18 -32.12
N THR A 56 28.48 -18.78 -33.39
CA THR A 56 27.60 -17.80 -34.00
C THR A 56 26.36 -18.46 -34.62
N ALA A 57 26.32 -19.79 -34.71
CA ALA A 57 25.22 -20.54 -35.27
C ALA A 57 24.04 -20.64 -34.32
N ALA A 58 22.82 -20.77 -34.85
CA ALA A 58 21.60 -20.91 -34.01
C ALA A 58 21.56 -22.21 -33.18
N GLY A 59 22.22 -23.25 -33.60
CA GLY A 59 22.28 -24.55 -32.91
C GLY A 59 23.37 -24.58 -31.82
N ALA A 60 23.11 -25.24 -30.71
CA ALA A 60 24.10 -25.39 -29.63
C ALA A 60 25.20 -26.40 -29.99
N VAL A 61 26.44 -26.05 -29.63
CA VAL A 61 27.62 -26.90 -29.79
C VAL A 61 27.97 -27.57 -28.47
N GLN A 62 28.35 -28.84 -28.51
CA GLN A 62 28.71 -29.63 -27.33
C GLN A 62 30.14 -29.37 -26.88
N ILE A 63 30.31 -29.08 -25.57
CA ILE A 63 31.58 -29.08 -24.86
C ILE A 63 31.50 -30.09 -23.69
N THR A 64 32.43 -31.06 -23.61
CA THR A 64 32.41 -32.04 -22.56
C THR A 64 33.74 -31.99 -21.78
N ASN A 65 33.65 -31.93 -20.45
CA ASN A 65 34.79 -32.13 -19.58
C ASN A 65 34.52 -33.30 -18.62
N ASP A 66 35.15 -34.46 -18.88
CA ASP A 66 34.96 -35.66 -18.06
C ASP A 66 36.12 -35.84 -17.06
N ASN A 67 37.19 -35.05 -17.11
CA ASN A 67 38.30 -35.19 -16.18
C ASN A 67 38.72 -33.81 -15.61
N LYS A 68 39.96 -33.40 -15.79
CA LYS A 68 40.51 -32.26 -15.07
C LYS A 68 40.82 -31.07 -15.96
N ILE A 69 40.38 -29.89 -15.53
CA ILE A 69 40.88 -28.59 -15.96
C ILE A 69 41.45 -27.90 -14.71
N ASP A 70 42.72 -27.63 -14.65
CA ASP A 70 43.39 -27.03 -13.46
C ASP A 70 44.20 -25.81 -13.89
N LEU A 71 43.68 -24.63 -13.66
CA LEU A 71 44.28 -23.37 -14.04
C LEU A 71 44.52 -22.53 -12.77
N ALA A 72 45.73 -22.64 -12.23
CA ALA A 72 46.13 -22.02 -10.95
C ALA A 72 46.46 -20.52 -11.08
N GLY A 73 46.63 -19.99 -12.30
CA GLY A 73 46.95 -18.60 -12.56
C GLY A 73 45.77 -17.68 -12.35
N GLU A 74 46.03 -16.40 -12.05
CA GLU A 74 45.03 -15.38 -11.86
C GLU A 74 44.24 -15.13 -13.14
N GLN A 75 42.96 -14.75 -13.01
CA GLN A 75 42.05 -14.35 -14.13
C GLN A 75 41.90 -15.45 -15.19
N SER A 76 42.16 -16.71 -14.85
CA SER A 76 42.07 -17.84 -15.77
C SER A 76 40.63 -18.32 -15.93
N ILE A 77 40.30 -18.91 -17.10
CA ILE A 77 38.96 -19.40 -17.41
C ILE A 77 39.05 -20.89 -17.80
N GLY A 78 38.30 -21.73 -17.05
CA GLY A 78 38.29 -23.16 -17.35
C GLY A 78 37.66 -23.47 -18.71
N ILE A 79 36.39 -23.07 -18.89
CA ILE A 79 35.68 -23.19 -20.16
C ILE A 79 35.08 -21.82 -20.49
N TYR A 80 35.46 -21.21 -21.60
CA TYR A 80 34.88 -20.02 -22.18
C TYR A 80 34.03 -20.39 -23.38
N ALA A 81 32.72 -20.16 -23.30
CA ALA A 81 31.77 -20.51 -24.33
C ALA A 81 30.89 -19.30 -24.64
N SER A 82 31.18 -18.59 -25.76
CA SER A 82 30.36 -17.50 -26.23
C SER A 82 29.38 -17.97 -27.29
N GLY A 83 28.09 -17.59 -27.12
CA GLY A 83 27.00 -18.10 -27.95
C GLY A 83 26.42 -19.42 -27.41
N ASN A 84 25.65 -20.13 -28.23
CA ASN A 84 24.88 -21.29 -27.79
C ASN A 84 25.74 -22.56 -27.67
N HIS A 85 25.98 -23.01 -26.45
CA HIS A 85 26.73 -24.23 -26.15
C HIS A 85 25.96 -25.11 -25.17
N ASN A 86 26.07 -26.44 -25.31
CA ASN A 86 25.71 -27.44 -24.33
C ASN A 86 26.98 -27.92 -23.63
N ILE A 87 27.22 -27.45 -22.42
CA ILE A 87 28.39 -27.79 -21.64
C ILE A 87 28.05 -28.89 -20.66
N SER A 88 28.80 -30.00 -20.67
CA SER A 88 28.72 -31.12 -19.74
C SER A 88 30.01 -31.19 -18.94
N ASN A 89 29.95 -30.94 -17.63
CA ASN A 89 31.06 -31.14 -16.75
C ASN A 89 30.80 -32.29 -15.78
N THR A 90 31.47 -33.39 -15.91
CA THR A 90 31.48 -34.53 -14.97
C THR A 90 32.80 -34.61 -14.20
N GLY A 91 33.82 -33.90 -14.67
CA GLY A 91 35.16 -33.85 -14.10
C GLY A 91 35.35 -32.70 -13.08
N ASN A 92 36.62 -32.41 -12.85
CA ASN A 92 37.03 -31.35 -11.91
C ASN A 92 37.50 -30.11 -12.70
N ILE A 93 37.01 -28.94 -12.30
CA ILE A 93 37.47 -27.62 -12.76
C ILE A 93 38.03 -26.89 -11.55
N LEU A 94 39.31 -26.55 -11.56
CA LEU A 94 39.99 -25.78 -10.53
C LEU A 94 40.49 -24.48 -11.13
N ILE A 95 40.09 -23.37 -10.52
CA ILE A 95 40.50 -22.01 -10.93
C ILE A 95 41.24 -21.36 -9.75
N GLY A 96 42.34 -20.70 -10.06
CA GLY A 96 43.12 -20.00 -9.04
C GLY A 96 42.44 -18.77 -8.48
N ASN A 97 43.13 -18.14 -7.55
CA ASN A 97 42.66 -16.87 -6.97
C ASN A 97 42.80 -15.73 -7.98
N SER A 98 41.96 -14.68 -7.87
CA SER A 98 42.23 -13.41 -8.53
C SER A 98 42.54 -12.35 -7.49
N SER A 99 43.57 -11.55 -7.74
CA SER A 99 43.90 -10.40 -6.90
C SER A 99 42.97 -9.20 -7.17
N ASP A 100 42.34 -9.17 -8.31
CA ASP A 100 41.43 -8.12 -8.77
C ASP A 100 39.96 -8.67 -8.81
N PRO A 101 39.08 -8.25 -7.92
CA PRO A 101 37.69 -8.71 -7.92
C PRO A 101 36.89 -8.28 -9.17
N ASP A 102 37.35 -7.23 -9.88
CA ASP A 102 36.71 -6.76 -11.12
C ASP A 102 37.14 -7.61 -12.34
N GLN A 103 38.17 -8.46 -12.18
CA GLN A 103 38.66 -9.38 -13.19
C GLN A 103 38.77 -10.82 -12.62
N PRO A 104 37.65 -11.46 -12.34
CA PRO A 104 37.63 -12.78 -11.71
C PRO A 104 38.13 -13.87 -12.64
N GLY A 105 38.74 -14.91 -12.05
CA GLY A 105 38.84 -16.21 -12.71
C GLY A 105 37.46 -16.86 -12.83
N VAL A 106 37.20 -17.68 -13.83
CA VAL A 106 35.90 -18.29 -14.08
C VAL A 106 36.01 -19.76 -14.39
N GLY A 107 35.29 -20.62 -13.67
CA GLY A 107 35.25 -22.04 -13.95
C GLY A 107 34.59 -22.33 -15.29
N ILE A 108 33.31 -21.94 -15.47
CA ILE A 108 32.57 -22.06 -16.72
C ILE A 108 31.90 -20.73 -17.02
N TYR A 109 32.19 -20.16 -18.19
CA TYR A 109 31.51 -18.97 -18.73
C TYR A 109 30.62 -19.36 -19.91
N GLN A 110 29.37 -18.89 -19.94
CA GLN A 110 28.44 -19.03 -21.03
C GLN A 110 27.51 -17.82 -21.16
N ASP A 111 27.25 -17.35 -22.41
CA ASP A 111 26.37 -16.23 -22.70
C ASP A 111 25.28 -16.53 -23.74
N GLY A 112 25.10 -17.79 -24.12
CA GLY A 112 24.14 -18.18 -25.15
C GLY A 112 22.72 -18.40 -24.65
N ILE A 113 21.71 -17.77 -25.29
CA ILE A 113 20.29 -17.86 -24.90
C ILE A 113 19.74 -19.30 -24.95
N ALA A 114 20.15 -20.10 -25.93
CA ALA A 114 19.78 -21.52 -26.07
C ALA A 114 20.86 -22.46 -25.53
N GLY A 115 21.82 -21.95 -24.79
CA GLY A 115 22.88 -22.73 -24.20
C GLY A 115 22.47 -23.42 -22.91
N SER A 116 23.21 -24.46 -22.52
CA SER A 116 23.04 -25.14 -21.25
C SER A 116 24.37 -25.55 -20.61
N ILE A 117 24.41 -25.48 -19.29
CA ILE A 117 25.49 -26.00 -18.45
C ILE A 117 24.90 -27.12 -17.58
N SER A 118 25.44 -28.35 -17.71
CA SER A 118 25.14 -29.48 -16.83
C SER A 118 26.40 -29.81 -16.04
N ASN A 119 26.40 -29.52 -14.75
CA ASN A 119 27.52 -29.84 -13.85
C ASN A 119 27.12 -30.97 -12.90
N THR A 120 27.82 -32.13 -13.05
CA THR A 120 27.73 -33.24 -12.10
C THR A 120 29.10 -33.50 -11.40
N GLY A 121 30.16 -32.81 -11.84
CA GLY A 121 31.49 -32.82 -11.25
C GLY A 121 31.73 -31.76 -10.20
N ASN A 122 33.00 -31.45 -9.93
CA ASN A 122 33.38 -30.45 -8.96
C ASN A 122 33.93 -29.21 -9.66
N ILE A 123 33.47 -28.03 -9.27
CA ILE A 123 34.03 -26.75 -9.68
C ILE A 123 34.53 -26.04 -8.43
N ASN A 124 35.84 -25.78 -8.39
CA ASN A 124 36.49 -25.05 -7.30
C ASN A 124 37.04 -23.74 -7.83
N ALA A 125 36.43 -22.64 -7.53
CA ALA A 125 36.88 -21.29 -7.81
C ALA A 125 37.64 -20.74 -6.59
N GLY A 126 38.82 -20.16 -6.80
CA GLY A 126 39.58 -19.51 -5.75
C GLY A 126 39.02 -18.19 -5.25
N ASP A 127 39.82 -17.43 -4.52
CA ASP A 127 39.39 -16.12 -4.01
C ASP A 127 39.09 -15.15 -5.18
N ASN A 128 38.05 -14.31 -5.03
CA ASN A 128 37.55 -13.39 -6.04
C ASN A 128 37.28 -14.03 -7.41
N SER A 129 36.95 -15.32 -7.46
CA SER A 129 36.71 -16.08 -8.68
C SER A 129 35.27 -16.62 -8.70
N ILE A 130 34.78 -16.97 -9.91
CA ILE A 130 33.40 -17.40 -10.15
C ILE A 130 33.42 -18.86 -10.60
N GLY A 131 32.62 -19.71 -9.95
CA GLY A 131 32.50 -21.11 -10.36
C GLY A 131 31.78 -21.24 -11.72
N ILE A 132 30.55 -20.76 -11.81
CA ILE A 132 29.76 -20.75 -13.06
C ILE A 132 29.26 -19.33 -13.30
N TYR A 133 29.50 -18.82 -14.51
CA TYR A 133 29.00 -17.53 -15.00
C TYR A 133 28.10 -17.78 -16.22
N ASN A 134 26.80 -17.48 -16.08
CA ASN A 134 25.81 -17.76 -17.12
C ASN A 134 24.97 -16.54 -17.42
N ILE A 135 24.78 -16.26 -18.73
CA ILE A 135 23.85 -15.23 -19.21
C ILE A 135 22.79 -15.91 -20.09
N ASN A 136 21.51 -15.75 -19.69
CA ASN A 136 20.33 -16.22 -20.44
C ASN A 136 20.20 -17.73 -20.69
N GLY A 137 21.22 -18.53 -20.44
CA GLY A 137 21.19 -19.99 -20.66
C GLY A 137 20.53 -20.75 -19.49
N THR A 138 20.55 -22.10 -19.60
CA THR A 138 20.10 -22.99 -18.54
C THR A 138 21.29 -23.56 -17.77
N VAL A 139 21.33 -23.40 -16.45
CA VAL A 139 22.31 -24.07 -15.57
C VAL A 139 21.62 -25.18 -14.80
N THR A 140 22.15 -26.39 -14.84
CA THR A 140 21.74 -27.53 -14.00
C THR A 140 22.95 -27.98 -13.18
N ASN A 141 22.89 -27.77 -11.86
CA ASN A 141 23.94 -28.22 -10.96
C ASN A 141 23.48 -29.44 -10.17
N SER A 142 24.15 -30.54 -10.35
CA SER A 142 24.02 -31.80 -9.60
C SER A 142 25.32 -32.21 -8.89
N GLY A 143 26.38 -31.42 -9.08
CA GLY A 143 27.72 -31.61 -8.51
C GLY A 143 28.02 -30.65 -7.38
N SER A 144 29.32 -30.45 -7.11
CA SER A 144 29.77 -29.48 -6.11
C SER A 144 30.31 -28.22 -6.78
N VAL A 145 29.91 -27.05 -6.23
CA VAL A 145 30.49 -25.75 -6.60
C VAL A 145 31.04 -25.10 -5.33
N THR A 146 32.32 -24.76 -5.35
CA THR A 146 32.94 -24.00 -4.24
C THR A 146 33.53 -22.70 -4.76
N ALA A 147 33.53 -21.66 -3.92
CA ALA A 147 34.21 -20.40 -4.19
C ALA A 147 34.93 -19.91 -2.93
N GLY A 148 36.12 -19.32 -3.13
CA GLY A 148 36.92 -18.74 -2.05
C GLY A 148 36.37 -17.43 -1.51
N ASN A 149 37.18 -16.68 -0.78
CA ASN A 149 36.82 -15.37 -0.24
C ASN A 149 36.53 -14.39 -1.37
N GLY A 150 35.48 -13.59 -1.23
CA GLY A 150 35.07 -12.66 -2.29
C GLY A 150 34.57 -13.31 -3.58
N GLY A 151 34.62 -14.65 -3.68
CA GLY A 151 34.19 -15.38 -4.88
C GLY A 151 32.70 -15.62 -4.96
N THR A 152 32.23 -16.04 -6.13
CA THR A 152 30.83 -16.38 -6.41
C THR A 152 30.73 -17.82 -6.89
N GLY A 153 29.91 -18.63 -6.23
CA GLY A 153 29.71 -20.01 -6.68
C GLY A 153 29.03 -20.05 -8.06
N ILE A 154 27.82 -19.54 -8.16
CA ILE A 154 27.07 -19.47 -9.42
C ILE A 154 26.54 -18.05 -9.62
N TYR A 155 26.92 -17.41 -10.72
CA TYR A 155 26.34 -16.18 -11.21
C TYR A 155 25.40 -16.50 -12.40
N THR A 156 24.18 -16.00 -12.36
CA THR A 156 23.25 -16.07 -13.49
C THR A 156 22.58 -14.72 -13.72
N ASN A 157 22.50 -14.30 -15.00
CA ASN A 157 21.77 -13.12 -15.41
C ASN A 157 20.67 -13.56 -16.39
N GLY A 158 19.43 -13.63 -15.91
CA GLY A 158 18.32 -14.27 -16.64
C GLY A 158 18.49 -15.78 -16.75
N GLY A 159 17.75 -16.40 -17.67
CA GLY A 159 17.79 -17.84 -17.90
C GLY A 159 17.16 -18.69 -16.79
N THR A 160 17.58 -19.95 -16.72
CA THR A 160 17.04 -20.92 -15.74
C THR A 160 18.17 -21.52 -14.92
N LEU A 161 18.00 -21.57 -13.60
CA LEU A 161 18.91 -22.24 -12.68
C LEU A 161 18.20 -23.40 -11.98
N ASN A 162 18.71 -24.62 -12.17
CA ASN A 162 18.25 -25.85 -11.53
C ASN A 162 19.31 -26.32 -10.53
N LEU A 163 18.98 -26.33 -9.25
CA LEU A 163 19.81 -26.84 -8.18
C LEU A 163 19.24 -28.18 -7.71
N ASN A 164 19.89 -29.27 -8.11
CA ASN A 164 19.37 -30.61 -7.89
C ASN A 164 19.72 -31.19 -6.51
N SER A 165 18.94 -32.13 -6.04
CA SER A 165 19.22 -32.87 -4.81
C SER A 165 20.55 -33.64 -4.94
N GLY A 166 21.33 -33.62 -3.85
CA GLY A 166 22.66 -34.23 -3.79
C GLY A 166 23.79 -33.30 -4.24
N SER A 167 23.50 -32.14 -4.82
CA SER A 167 24.50 -31.13 -5.12
C SER A 167 24.85 -30.30 -3.88
N SER A 168 25.98 -29.61 -3.95
CA SER A 168 26.41 -28.69 -2.90
C SER A 168 26.93 -27.36 -3.46
N ILE A 169 26.69 -26.30 -2.68
CA ILE A 169 27.31 -24.99 -2.90
C ILE A 169 27.95 -24.58 -1.60
N ALA A 170 29.29 -24.39 -1.62
CA ALA A 170 30.01 -23.94 -0.44
C ALA A 170 30.83 -22.69 -0.80
N VAL A 171 30.68 -21.65 0.01
CA VAL A 171 31.45 -20.41 -0.20
C VAL A 171 32.27 -20.08 1.04
N GLY A 172 33.45 -19.52 0.79
CA GLY A 172 34.36 -19.05 1.83
C GLY A 172 33.82 -17.86 2.60
N GLY A 173 34.64 -17.26 3.43
CA GLY A 173 34.33 -16.05 4.16
C GLY A 173 34.54 -14.78 3.34
N ASN A 174 34.27 -13.62 3.96
CA ASN A 174 34.59 -12.30 3.44
C ASN A 174 33.99 -11.97 2.07
N ASN A 175 32.70 -11.68 2.05
CA ASN A 175 31.90 -11.21 0.87
C ASN A 175 31.72 -12.25 -0.25
N ALA A 176 31.82 -13.52 0.05
CA ALA A 176 31.54 -14.57 -0.93
C ALA A 176 30.02 -14.75 -1.15
N ILE A 177 29.63 -15.20 -2.34
CA ILE A 177 28.23 -15.37 -2.72
C ILE A 177 28.02 -16.79 -3.27
N GLY A 178 27.10 -17.55 -2.66
CA GLY A 178 26.76 -18.87 -3.17
C GLY A 178 26.12 -18.80 -4.56
N VAL A 179 24.99 -18.09 -4.67
CA VAL A 179 24.28 -17.87 -5.93
C VAL A 179 23.93 -16.39 -6.07
N TYR A 180 24.39 -15.78 -7.15
CA TYR A 180 23.94 -14.44 -7.57
C TYR A 180 22.98 -14.56 -8.74
N ALA A 181 21.71 -14.31 -8.51
CA ALA A 181 20.63 -14.41 -9.48
C ALA A 181 20.16 -13.02 -9.90
N LEU A 182 20.75 -12.49 -10.98
CA LEU A 182 20.38 -11.21 -11.57
C LEU A 182 19.25 -11.43 -12.58
N ASN A 183 18.20 -10.61 -12.55
CA ASN A 183 17.06 -10.69 -13.48
C ASN A 183 16.46 -12.11 -13.62
N GLN A 184 16.48 -12.88 -12.54
CA GLN A 184 15.88 -14.21 -12.50
C GLN A 184 14.39 -14.13 -12.78
N THR A 185 13.88 -14.98 -13.67
CA THR A 185 12.44 -15.09 -13.97
C THR A 185 11.90 -16.45 -13.51
N GLY A 186 10.62 -16.47 -13.09
CA GLY A 186 9.98 -17.71 -12.64
C GLY A 186 10.48 -18.21 -11.29
N THR A 187 10.40 -19.51 -11.08
CA THR A 187 10.73 -20.16 -9.80
C THR A 187 12.14 -20.73 -9.80
N LEU A 188 12.93 -20.36 -8.79
CA LEU A 188 14.20 -21.02 -8.45
C LEU A 188 13.96 -21.89 -7.22
N THR A 189 14.13 -23.20 -7.33
CA THR A 189 14.08 -24.13 -6.20
C THR A 189 15.48 -24.55 -5.80
N ASN A 190 15.85 -24.29 -4.54
CA ASN A 190 17.09 -24.79 -3.97
C ASN A 190 16.90 -26.19 -3.38
N ASN A 191 17.46 -27.20 -4.05
CA ASN A 191 17.59 -28.55 -3.51
C ASN A 191 19.06 -28.91 -3.21
N SER A 192 19.99 -27.92 -3.31
CA SER A 192 21.41 -28.08 -2.99
C SER A 192 21.68 -27.82 -1.51
N ALA A 193 22.58 -28.60 -0.91
CA ALA A 193 23.14 -28.25 0.39
C ALA A 193 23.95 -26.96 0.26
N VAL A 194 23.67 -25.95 1.12
CA VAL A 194 24.34 -24.65 1.07
C VAL A 194 25.10 -24.41 2.37
N THR A 195 26.39 -24.16 2.26
CA THR A 195 27.24 -23.76 3.38
C THR A 195 27.89 -22.42 3.10
N ILE A 196 27.70 -21.48 4.00
CA ILE A 196 28.13 -20.10 3.85
C ILE A 196 29.15 -19.80 4.94
N GLY A 197 30.32 -19.30 4.55
CA GLY A 197 31.34 -18.82 5.50
C GLY A 197 30.93 -17.47 6.11
N ASP A 198 31.89 -16.87 6.83
CA ASP A 198 31.68 -15.59 7.50
C ASP A 198 31.52 -14.43 6.49
N SER A 199 30.76 -13.41 6.84
CA SER A 199 30.55 -12.18 6.06
C SER A 199 30.11 -12.43 4.61
N SER A 200 29.26 -13.43 4.37
CA SER A 200 28.93 -13.93 3.04
C SER A 200 27.44 -14.12 2.81
N TYR A 201 27.06 -14.39 1.57
CA TYR A 201 25.65 -14.54 1.15
C TYR A 201 25.41 -15.94 0.55
N GLY A 202 24.30 -16.57 0.91
CA GLY A 202 23.88 -17.81 0.26
C GLY A 202 23.27 -17.55 -1.10
N PHE A 203 22.19 -16.77 -1.15
CA PHE A 203 21.48 -16.37 -2.35
C PHE A 203 21.32 -14.85 -2.40
N VAL A 204 21.65 -14.27 -3.55
CA VAL A 204 21.42 -12.85 -3.82
C VAL A 204 20.50 -12.75 -5.04
N PHE A 205 19.34 -12.11 -4.87
CA PHE A 205 18.40 -11.80 -5.95
C PHE A 205 18.42 -10.31 -6.22
N SER A 206 18.68 -9.94 -7.48
CA SER A 206 18.78 -8.54 -7.91
C SER A 206 18.15 -8.34 -9.30
N GLY A 207 17.84 -7.08 -9.63
CA GLY A 207 17.28 -6.71 -10.92
C GLY A 207 15.82 -6.31 -10.85
N SER A 208 15.17 -6.22 -12.02
CA SER A 208 13.81 -5.68 -12.16
C SER A 208 12.70 -6.73 -12.19
N THR A 209 13.03 -8.01 -12.07
CA THR A 209 12.09 -9.13 -12.08
C THR A 209 11.61 -9.45 -10.66
N ALA A 210 10.47 -10.14 -10.55
CA ALA A 210 9.91 -10.63 -9.29
C ALA A 210 9.88 -12.17 -9.29
N PRO A 211 11.02 -12.83 -9.00
CA PRO A 211 11.10 -14.29 -8.97
C PRO A 211 10.44 -14.90 -7.73
N VAL A 212 10.22 -16.22 -7.79
CA VAL A 212 9.85 -17.03 -6.65
C VAL A 212 11.07 -17.86 -6.22
N PHE A 213 11.42 -17.86 -4.94
CA PHE A 213 12.47 -18.69 -4.36
C PHE A 213 11.89 -19.72 -3.40
N ILE A 214 12.16 -20.98 -3.66
CA ILE A 214 11.75 -22.11 -2.80
C ILE A 214 13.02 -22.74 -2.21
N ASN A 215 13.20 -22.64 -0.90
CA ASN A 215 14.26 -23.38 -0.21
C ASN A 215 13.76 -24.73 0.25
N SER A 216 14.28 -25.82 -0.34
CA SER A 216 13.90 -27.21 -0.04
C SER A 216 15.04 -28.04 0.56
N GLN A 217 16.21 -27.44 0.81
CA GLN A 217 17.38 -28.10 1.40
C GLN A 217 17.94 -27.31 2.57
N ALA A 218 18.37 -28.00 3.60
CA ALA A 218 18.97 -27.37 4.77
C ALA A 218 20.20 -26.53 4.42
N ALA A 219 20.35 -25.40 5.12
CA ALA A 219 21.45 -24.47 4.94
C ALA A 219 22.11 -24.12 6.28
N VAL A 220 23.40 -23.82 6.23
CA VAL A 220 24.21 -23.41 7.40
C VAL A 220 24.97 -22.14 7.05
N THR A 221 24.98 -21.15 7.97
CA THR A 221 25.73 -19.89 7.82
C THR A 221 26.78 -19.71 8.91
N GLY A 222 27.86 -19.02 8.59
CA GLY A 222 28.88 -18.54 9.54
C GLY A 222 28.46 -17.26 10.28
N ASN A 223 29.44 -16.39 10.62
CA ASN A 223 29.15 -15.08 11.24
C ASN A 223 28.89 -14.01 10.19
N ASP A 224 28.15 -12.94 10.56
CA ASP A 224 27.93 -11.75 9.73
C ASP A 224 27.37 -12.05 8.33
N SER A 225 26.59 -13.13 8.20
CA SER A 225 26.18 -13.68 6.90
C SER A 225 24.67 -13.62 6.69
N ILE A 226 24.26 -13.63 5.41
CA ILE A 226 22.86 -13.61 5.02
C ILE A 226 22.55 -14.83 4.16
N PHE A 227 21.60 -15.67 4.59
CA PHE A 227 21.22 -16.83 3.78
C PHE A 227 20.57 -16.43 2.46
N THR A 228 19.57 -15.53 2.51
CA THR A 228 18.93 -15.01 1.29
C THR A 228 18.78 -13.50 1.39
N PHE A 229 19.33 -12.78 0.44
CA PHE A 229 19.22 -11.34 0.28
C PHE A 229 18.50 -11.02 -1.03
N ALA A 230 17.54 -10.11 -0.99
CA ALA A 230 16.85 -9.59 -2.17
C ALA A 230 16.76 -8.06 -2.17
N ASP A 231 17.32 -7.43 -3.19
CA ASP A 231 17.05 -6.03 -3.51
C ASP A 231 16.07 -5.86 -4.68
N SER A 232 15.54 -6.97 -5.22
CA SER A 232 14.36 -7.06 -6.06
C SER A 232 13.13 -7.48 -5.24
N VAL A 233 11.94 -7.40 -5.80
CA VAL A 233 10.75 -8.06 -5.24
C VAL A 233 10.97 -9.57 -5.27
N LEU A 234 10.78 -10.26 -4.14
CA LEU A 234 11.01 -11.71 -4.04
C LEU A 234 9.92 -12.40 -3.22
N ASP A 235 9.32 -13.45 -3.80
CA ASP A 235 8.46 -14.35 -3.05
C ASP A 235 9.24 -15.58 -2.59
N VAL A 236 9.32 -15.76 -1.26
CA VAL A 236 10.08 -16.83 -0.63
C VAL A 236 9.16 -17.88 -0.01
N THR A 237 9.44 -19.14 -0.26
CA THR A 237 8.90 -20.27 0.51
C THR A 237 10.05 -21.06 1.12
N ASN A 238 10.16 -21.05 2.43
CA ASN A 238 11.16 -21.84 3.16
C ASN A 238 10.57 -23.17 3.63
N ASN A 239 11.00 -24.29 3.01
CA ASN A 239 10.55 -25.64 3.37
C ASN A 239 11.64 -26.48 4.04
N ALA A 240 12.82 -25.90 4.29
CA ALA A 240 13.93 -26.61 4.96
C ALA A 240 14.65 -25.74 5.98
N ALA A 241 15.25 -26.35 6.98
CA ALA A 241 15.85 -25.64 8.09
C ALA A 241 17.00 -24.74 7.65
N VAL A 242 17.05 -23.52 8.22
CA VAL A 242 18.17 -22.59 8.11
C VAL A 242 18.83 -22.49 9.47
N THR A 243 20.11 -22.90 9.56
CA THR A 243 20.89 -22.88 10.80
C THR A 243 21.98 -21.81 10.74
N MET A 244 21.86 -20.81 11.59
CA MET A 244 22.81 -19.73 11.77
C MET A 244 23.74 -20.11 12.94
N THR A 245 24.92 -20.64 12.66
CA THR A 245 25.87 -21.14 13.71
C THR A 245 26.67 -20.02 14.35
N GLY A 246 26.81 -18.90 13.67
CA GLY A 246 27.51 -17.71 14.12
C GLY A 246 26.59 -16.58 14.59
N SER A 247 27.21 -15.41 14.77
CA SER A 247 26.52 -14.18 15.21
C SER A 247 26.26 -13.22 14.07
N ASN A 248 25.35 -12.26 14.27
CA ASN A 248 24.98 -11.19 13.32
C ASN A 248 24.43 -11.69 11.98
N ASN A 249 23.85 -12.87 11.95
CA ASN A 249 23.31 -13.45 10.72
C ASN A 249 21.87 -13.03 10.47
N ILE A 250 21.48 -13.06 9.19
CA ILE A 250 20.07 -12.88 8.77
C ILE A 250 19.67 -14.09 7.93
N GLY A 251 18.57 -14.74 8.32
CA GLY A 251 18.02 -15.83 7.53
C GLY A 251 17.49 -15.32 6.18
N TYR A 252 16.49 -14.47 6.17
CA TYR A 252 15.89 -13.88 4.97
C TYR A 252 15.85 -12.37 5.09
N TYR A 253 16.41 -11.68 4.08
CA TYR A 253 16.41 -10.22 4.00
C TYR A 253 15.77 -9.74 2.68
N LEU A 254 14.52 -9.27 2.72
CA LEU A 254 13.79 -8.68 1.60
C LEU A 254 13.76 -7.16 1.74
N LYS A 255 14.46 -6.47 0.85
CA LYS A 255 14.61 -5.00 0.89
C LYS A 255 13.47 -4.26 0.17
N ASN A 256 12.93 -4.83 -0.90
CA ASN A 256 12.05 -4.12 -1.84
C ASN A 256 10.67 -4.80 -2.04
N GLY A 257 10.21 -5.58 -1.09
CA GLY A 257 8.88 -6.20 -1.14
C GLY A 257 8.87 -7.65 -1.57
N GLY A 258 7.69 -8.22 -1.59
CA GLY A 258 7.42 -9.63 -1.85
C GLY A 258 6.78 -10.33 -0.67
N SER A 259 7.03 -11.64 -0.53
CA SER A 259 6.48 -12.43 0.57
C SER A 259 7.51 -13.42 1.15
N VAL A 260 7.32 -13.77 2.44
CA VAL A 260 8.05 -14.87 3.09
C VAL A 260 7.04 -15.82 3.72
N VAL A 261 7.00 -17.04 3.25
CA VAL A 261 6.28 -18.15 3.90
C VAL A 261 7.31 -19.09 4.51
N ASN A 262 7.42 -19.06 5.83
CA ASN A 262 8.37 -19.88 6.57
C ASN A 262 7.69 -21.16 7.08
N ASN A 263 7.98 -22.29 6.45
CA ASN A 263 7.42 -23.62 6.82
C ASN A 263 8.44 -24.54 7.53
N ALA A 264 9.66 -24.03 7.80
CA ALA A 264 10.71 -24.82 8.46
C ALA A 264 11.51 -23.98 9.43
N ASN A 265 12.11 -24.60 10.41
CA ASN A 265 12.76 -23.89 11.50
C ASN A 265 13.93 -23.01 11.04
N ILE A 266 14.00 -21.82 11.63
CA ILE A 266 15.15 -20.92 11.54
C ILE A 266 15.81 -20.90 12.92
N THR A 267 17.03 -21.38 13.03
CA THR A 267 17.75 -21.49 14.31
C THR A 267 19.02 -20.66 14.31
N GLY A 268 19.23 -19.88 15.35
CA GLY A 268 20.41 -19.03 15.54
C GLY A 268 20.77 -18.85 17.02
N ASN A 269 20.49 -19.85 17.83
CA ASN A 269 20.67 -19.80 19.30
C ASN A 269 22.09 -20.16 19.76
N THR A 270 22.96 -20.59 18.88
CA THR A 270 24.39 -20.82 19.19
C THR A 270 25.23 -19.54 19.04
N GLY A 271 24.71 -18.55 18.36
CA GLY A 271 25.27 -17.21 18.18
C GLY A 271 24.41 -16.11 18.77
N THR A 272 24.85 -14.88 18.62
CA THR A 272 24.19 -13.68 19.14
C THR A 272 23.79 -12.73 18.02
N SER A 273 22.83 -11.84 18.30
CA SER A 273 22.42 -10.76 17.37
C SER A 273 21.92 -11.24 16.00
N ASN A 274 21.32 -12.42 15.96
CA ASN A 274 20.78 -13.00 14.73
C ASN A 274 19.35 -12.52 14.44
N ILE A 275 19.02 -12.37 13.15
CA ILE A 275 17.67 -12.01 12.68
C ILE A 275 17.12 -13.19 11.87
N GLY A 276 15.96 -13.71 12.26
CA GLY A 276 15.31 -14.79 11.50
C GLY A 276 14.83 -14.30 10.13
N ILE A 277 13.93 -13.32 10.12
CA ILE A 277 13.37 -12.72 8.90
C ILE A 277 13.38 -11.20 9.02
N TYR A 278 13.98 -10.54 8.05
CA TYR A 278 13.87 -9.09 7.84
C TYR A 278 13.17 -8.82 6.51
N ALA A 279 12.04 -8.12 6.51
CA ALA A 279 11.37 -7.80 5.27
C ALA A 279 10.70 -6.42 5.33
N LYS A 280 10.79 -5.72 4.18
CA LYS A 280 10.21 -4.41 3.99
C LYS A 280 9.14 -4.45 2.90
N ASN A 281 8.01 -3.74 3.11
CA ASN A 281 6.87 -3.69 2.19
C ASN A 281 6.37 -5.08 1.76
N SER A 282 6.33 -6.03 2.69
CA SER A 282 6.16 -7.46 2.40
C SER A 282 5.03 -8.09 3.22
N THR A 283 4.69 -9.33 2.85
CA THR A 283 3.82 -10.18 3.68
C THR A 283 4.66 -11.33 4.25
N ILE A 284 4.63 -11.52 5.57
CA ILE A 284 5.39 -12.56 6.27
C ILE A 284 4.41 -13.50 6.95
N THR A 285 4.49 -14.80 6.64
CA THR A 285 3.73 -15.86 7.29
C THR A 285 4.69 -16.87 7.90
N ASN A 286 4.68 -16.97 9.22
CA ASN A 286 5.49 -17.94 9.95
C ASN A 286 4.67 -19.16 10.36
N ASN A 287 5.04 -20.33 9.83
CA ASN A 287 4.44 -21.65 10.10
C ASN A 287 5.42 -22.60 10.79
N ALA A 288 6.56 -22.10 11.33
CA ALA A 288 7.56 -22.94 11.97
C ALA A 288 8.26 -22.17 13.10
N ASP A 289 9.10 -22.85 13.87
CA ASP A 289 9.79 -22.23 14.98
C ASP A 289 10.96 -21.33 14.48
N ILE A 290 11.10 -20.18 15.14
CA ILE A 290 12.26 -19.31 15.02
C ILE A 290 12.93 -19.25 16.38
N ILE A 291 14.17 -19.76 16.48
CA ILE A 291 14.88 -19.92 17.77
C ILE A 291 16.20 -19.16 17.70
N LEU A 292 16.27 -18.05 18.41
CA LEU A 292 17.44 -17.17 18.43
C LEU A 292 18.07 -17.09 19.82
N GLY A 293 19.36 -16.75 19.85
CA GLY A 293 20.12 -16.51 21.07
C GLY A 293 20.04 -15.07 21.58
N ASP A 294 20.97 -14.73 22.46
CA ASP A 294 21.09 -13.41 23.07
C ASP A 294 21.45 -12.33 22.05
N SER A 295 21.16 -11.07 22.39
CA SER A 295 21.67 -9.90 21.67
C SER A 295 23.00 -9.44 22.26
N VAL A 296 23.90 -8.93 21.42
CA VAL A 296 25.08 -8.18 21.84
C VAL A 296 24.96 -6.76 21.30
N LEU A 297 24.55 -5.86 22.20
CA LEU A 297 24.22 -4.50 21.82
C LEU A 297 25.47 -3.62 21.69
N THR A 298 25.55 -2.89 20.60
CA THR A 298 26.57 -1.87 20.34
C THR A 298 25.90 -0.50 20.30
N GLU A 299 26.46 0.47 21.05
CA GLU A 299 25.97 1.85 21.03
C GLU A 299 26.58 2.61 19.85
N TYR A 300 25.75 3.23 19.07
CA TYR A 300 26.11 4.12 17.98
C TYR A 300 25.55 5.52 18.24
N THR A 301 26.39 6.54 18.12
CA THR A 301 25.95 7.95 18.21
C THR A 301 25.87 8.53 16.81
N ALA A 302 24.64 8.89 16.39
CA ALA A 302 24.43 9.53 15.09
C ALA A 302 25.00 10.96 15.06
N PRO A 303 25.23 11.53 13.86
CA PRO A 303 25.76 12.92 13.71
C PRO A 303 24.94 13.99 14.41
N ASN A 304 23.65 13.78 14.65
CA ASN A 304 22.75 14.66 15.40
C ASN A 304 22.85 14.48 16.94
N GLY A 305 23.78 13.67 17.44
CA GLY A 305 23.98 13.41 18.86
C GLY A 305 23.03 12.39 19.48
N ILE A 306 22.10 11.81 18.72
CA ILE A 306 21.20 10.78 19.20
C ILE A 306 21.94 9.44 19.27
N LYS A 307 21.81 8.74 20.38
CA LYS A 307 22.39 7.43 20.61
C LYS A 307 21.41 6.33 20.23
N TYR A 308 21.89 5.38 19.46
CA TYR A 308 21.14 4.19 19.07
C TYR A 308 21.89 2.94 19.53
N LYS A 309 21.15 1.90 19.89
CA LYS A 309 21.73 0.55 20.10
C LYS A 309 21.39 -0.32 18.89
N THR A 310 22.36 -1.06 18.42
CA THR A 310 22.24 -2.05 17.33
C THR A 310 22.71 -3.41 17.82
N GLY A 311 22.46 -4.46 17.05
CA GLY A 311 22.88 -5.81 17.42
C GLY A 311 21.79 -6.60 18.17
N TYR A 312 20.51 -6.28 17.95
CA TYR A 312 19.41 -7.07 18.50
C TYR A 312 19.24 -8.40 17.78
N SER A 313 19.01 -9.48 18.54
CA SER A 313 18.38 -10.69 18.00
C SER A 313 16.91 -10.43 17.79
N VAL A 314 16.42 -10.63 16.56
CA VAL A 314 15.02 -10.36 16.19
C VAL A 314 14.43 -11.56 15.45
N GLY A 315 13.37 -12.15 15.99
CA GLY A 315 12.69 -13.27 15.32
C GLY A 315 12.20 -12.87 13.95
N ILE A 316 11.28 -11.87 13.90
CA ILE A 316 10.76 -11.31 12.66
C ILE A 316 10.81 -9.78 12.74
N TYR A 317 11.48 -9.15 11.78
CA TYR A 317 11.47 -7.71 11.58
C TYR A 317 10.67 -7.36 10.32
N GLY A 318 9.56 -6.64 10.46
CA GLY A 318 8.77 -6.15 9.33
C GLY A 318 8.72 -4.62 9.31
N GLU A 319 9.15 -4.01 8.19
CA GLU A 319 8.99 -2.59 7.94
C GLU A 319 7.91 -2.37 6.88
N ASN A 320 6.83 -1.66 7.21
CA ASN A 320 5.64 -1.52 6.37
C ASN A 320 5.11 -2.88 5.85
N SER A 321 5.11 -3.89 6.70
CA SER A 321 4.86 -5.28 6.32
C SER A 321 3.79 -5.90 7.19
N ASN A 322 3.00 -6.79 6.60
CA ASN A 322 2.06 -7.62 7.35
C ASN A 322 2.77 -8.87 7.86
N ILE A 323 2.62 -9.17 9.15
CA ILE A 323 3.26 -10.31 9.82
C ILE A 323 2.19 -11.19 10.43
N THR A 324 2.22 -12.49 10.14
CA THR A 324 1.40 -13.49 10.80
C THR A 324 2.28 -14.58 11.39
N ASN A 325 2.25 -14.75 12.71
CA ASN A 325 2.83 -15.91 13.38
C ASN A 325 1.70 -16.89 13.72
N ASN A 326 1.63 -18.00 12.98
CA ASN A 326 0.52 -18.93 13.08
C ASN A 326 0.55 -19.76 14.37
N ALA A 327 -0.61 -20.26 14.76
CA ALA A 327 -0.77 -21.10 15.94
C ALA A 327 0.08 -22.39 15.86
N GLY A 328 0.58 -22.83 17.01
CA GLY A 328 1.41 -24.03 17.12
C GLY A 328 2.92 -23.77 16.92
N ASN A 329 3.33 -22.57 16.54
CA ASN A 329 4.72 -22.21 16.30
C ASN A 329 5.25 -21.30 17.40
N THR A 330 6.57 -21.40 17.65
CA THR A 330 7.25 -20.63 18.70
C THR A 330 8.29 -19.69 18.10
N ILE A 331 8.28 -18.44 18.51
CA ILE A 331 9.41 -17.52 18.33
C ILE A 331 10.11 -17.42 19.68
N GLN A 332 11.32 -17.96 19.76
CA GLN A 332 12.16 -17.93 20.99
C GLN A 332 13.29 -16.93 20.84
N ILE A 333 13.52 -16.13 21.87
CA ILE A 333 14.56 -15.11 21.94
C ILE A 333 15.34 -15.20 23.27
N GLY A 334 16.57 -14.72 23.27
CA GLY A 334 17.42 -14.59 24.46
C GLY A 334 17.36 -13.19 25.08
N SER A 335 18.40 -12.86 25.85
CA SER A 335 18.55 -11.53 26.48
C SER A 335 18.60 -10.42 25.43
N ASP A 336 17.97 -9.27 25.75
CA ASP A 336 17.85 -8.12 24.87
C ASP A 336 17.20 -8.42 23.51
N GLY A 337 16.64 -9.63 23.32
CA GLY A 337 16.01 -10.07 22.07
C GLY A 337 14.61 -9.47 21.87
N ILE A 338 14.17 -9.45 20.62
CA ILE A 338 12.83 -9.01 20.21
C ILE A 338 12.18 -10.14 19.41
N GLY A 339 11.02 -10.63 19.87
CA GLY A 339 10.32 -11.70 19.16
C GLY A 339 9.83 -11.22 17.78
N ILE A 340 9.01 -10.18 17.77
CA ILE A 340 8.53 -9.53 16.53
C ILE A 340 8.76 -8.02 16.64
N TYR A 341 9.44 -7.45 15.66
CA TYR A 341 9.56 -5.99 15.49
C TYR A 341 8.75 -5.55 14.27
N SER A 342 7.69 -4.81 14.52
CA SER A 342 6.79 -4.28 13.49
C SER A 342 6.93 -2.77 13.43
N LYS A 343 7.30 -2.23 12.25
CA LYS A 343 7.55 -0.81 12.06
C LYS A 343 6.76 -0.27 10.86
N GLY A 344 6.13 0.91 11.03
CA GLY A 344 5.41 1.60 9.96
C GLY A 344 4.03 1.00 9.68
N ALA A 345 3.48 1.30 8.51
CA ALA A 345 2.14 0.88 8.12
C ALA A 345 2.09 -0.63 7.85
N GLY A 346 1.73 -1.43 8.87
CA GLY A 346 1.59 -2.87 8.76
C GLY A 346 0.77 -3.44 9.91
N VAL A 347 0.25 -4.65 9.71
CA VAL A 347 -0.50 -5.39 10.73
C VAL A 347 0.29 -6.63 11.14
N THR A 348 0.54 -6.76 12.42
CA THR A 348 1.12 -7.96 13.03
C THR A 348 0.06 -8.75 13.75
N GLU A 349 -0.12 -10.01 13.39
CA GLU A 349 -1.03 -10.95 14.02
C GLU A 349 -0.25 -12.12 14.63
N ASN A 350 -0.29 -12.26 15.94
CA ASN A 350 0.34 -13.37 16.64
C ASN A 350 -0.70 -14.35 17.14
N TYR A 351 -0.80 -15.49 16.51
CA TYR A 351 -1.60 -16.64 16.96
C TYR A 351 -0.76 -17.71 17.67
N GLY A 352 0.56 -17.67 17.51
CA GLY A 352 1.52 -18.60 18.08
C GLY A 352 2.02 -18.19 19.45
N THR A 353 3.15 -18.75 19.83
CA THR A 353 3.81 -18.47 21.12
C THR A 353 5.09 -17.65 20.88
N ILE A 354 5.31 -16.64 21.70
CA ILE A 354 6.59 -15.92 21.77
C ILE A 354 7.18 -16.19 23.13
N THR A 355 8.41 -16.69 23.19
CA THR A 355 9.11 -17.01 24.46
C THR A 355 10.42 -16.27 24.57
N GLY A 356 10.75 -15.84 25.79
CA GLY A 356 12.05 -15.24 26.09
C GLY A 356 12.52 -15.63 27.49
N THR A 357 13.78 -16.02 27.61
CA THR A 357 14.36 -16.47 28.90
C THR A 357 15.50 -15.59 29.37
N GLY A 358 15.66 -14.41 28.81
CA GLY A 358 16.75 -13.50 29.17
C GLY A 358 16.25 -12.14 29.64
N ASN A 359 17.15 -11.37 30.27
CA ASN A 359 16.86 -10.02 30.70
C ASN A 359 16.56 -9.11 29.50
N ASN A 360 15.74 -8.09 29.71
CA ASN A 360 15.44 -7.03 28.73
C ASN A 360 14.75 -7.53 27.44
N ALA A 361 14.32 -8.78 27.37
CA ALA A 361 13.64 -9.32 26.21
C ALA A 361 12.28 -8.63 25.97
N LYS A 362 11.90 -8.50 24.72
CA LYS A 362 10.60 -7.95 24.30
C LYS A 362 9.86 -8.95 23.42
N GLY A 363 8.61 -9.24 23.76
CA GLY A 363 7.81 -10.15 22.96
C GLY A 363 7.50 -9.54 21.59
N ILE A 364 6.76 -8.44 21.57
CA ILE A 364 6.44 -7.69 20.36
C ILE A 364 6.80 -6.22 20.57
N PHE A 365 7.45 -5.62 19.57
CA PHE A 365 7.74 -4.20 19.53
C PHE A 365 7.06 -3.56 18.32
N ALA A 366 6.17 -2.62 18.55
CA ALA A 366 5.38 -1.93 17.56
C ALA A 366 5.79 -0.46 17.46
N ASP A 367 6.22 -0.01 16.28
CA ASP A 367 6.57 1.37 16.00
C ASP A 367 5.69 1.89 14.85
N ASN A 368 4.67 2.69 15.17
CA ASN A 368 3.68 3.18 14.22
C ASN A 368 2.99 2.05 13.43
N SER A 369 2.70 0.93 14.08
CA SER A 369 2.12 -0.25 13.46
C SER A 369 0.94 -0.80 14.29
N THR A 370 0.14 -1.66 13.68
CA THR A 370 -0.95 -2.35 14.35
C THR A 370 -0.50 -3.74 14.79
N VAL A 371 -0.67 -4.05 16.07
CA VAL A 371 -0.43 -5.38 16.64
C VAL A 371 -1.74 -5.97 17.18
N ARG A 372 -2.02 -7.20 16.76
CA ARG A 372 -3.13 -8.02 17.27
C ARG A 372 -2.55 -9.32 17.84
N ASN A 373 -2.60 -9.45 19.15
CA ASN A 373 -2.16 -10.67 19.82
C ASN A 373 -3.37 -11.55 20.15
N TYR A 374 -3.40 -12.72 19.57
CA TYR A 374 -4.36 -13.80 19.82
C TYR A 374 -3.70 -14.99 20.53
N GLY A 375 -2.37 -15.01 20.57
CA GLY A 375 -1.56 -16.10 21.10
C GLY A 375 -0.99 -15.82 22.47
N THR A 376 0.09 -16.51 22.80
CA THR A 376 0.74 -16.43 24.11
C THR A 376 2.11 -15.77 24.03
N ILE A 377 2.40 -14.88 24.97
CA ILE A 377 3.72 -14.28 25.17
C ILE A 377 4.21 -14.66 26.56
N ASN A 378 5.31 -15.41 26.64
CA ASN A 378 5.92 -15.88 27.88
C ASN A 378 7.35 -15.35 28.00
N LEU A 379 7.59 -14.37 28.85
CA LEU A 379 8.91 -13.82 29.07
C LEU A 379 9.35 -14.00 30.51
N THR A 380 10.59 -14.46 30.71
CA THR A 380 11.21 -14.65 32.01
C THR A 380 12.57 -13.98 32.05
N GLY A 381 12.75 -13.05 32.98
CA GLY A 381 13.96 -12.24 33.12
C GLY A 381 13.64 -10.89 33.73
N ASN A 382 14.67 -10.14 34.10
CA ASN A 382 14.47 -8.78 34.61
C ASN A 382 14.22 -7.80 33.45
N ASN A 383 13.42 -6.78 33.68
CA ASN A 383 13.09 -5.70 32.73
C ASN A 383 12.49 -6.22 31.39
N VAL A 384 11.84 -7.37 31.39
CA VAL A 384 11.18 -7.88 30.17
C VAL A 384 9.87 -7.14 29.93
N ILE A 385 9.50 -7.00 28.63
CA ILE A 385 8.28 -6.32 28.21
C ILE A 385 7.50 -7.24 27.27
N GLY A 386 6.25 -7.56 27.62
CA GLY A 386 5.40 -8.40 26.79
C GLY A 386 5.14 -7.77 25.42
N ILE A 387 4.52 -6.61 25.36
CA ILE A 387 4.31 -5.82 24.14
C ILE A 387 4.72 -4.37 24.39
N ALA A 388 5.56 -3.79 23.53
CA ALA A 388 5.91 -2.38 23.56
C ALA A 388 5.37 -1.68 22.32
N GLY A 389 4.72 -0.53 22.48
CA GLY A 389 4.19 0.29 21.37
C GLY A 389 4.63 1.73 21.48
N GLN A 390 4.96 2.34 20.33
CA GLN A 390 5.31 3.75 20.20
C GLN A 390 4.83 4.39 18.90
N ASN A 391 4.92 5.72 18.81
CA ASN A 391 4.66 6.51 17.60
C ASN A 391 3.27 6.27 16.98
N GLY A 392 2.22 6.13 17.79
CA GLY A 392 0.86 5.90 17.30
C GLY A 392 0.54 4.43 17.04
N ALA A 393 1.31 3.51 17.58
CA ALA A 393 0.99 2.08 17.48
C ALA A 393 -0.41 1.77 18.05
N TYR A 394 -1.11 0.83 17.41
CA TYR A 394 -2.36 0.28 17.90
C TYR A 394 -2.13 -1.16 18.36
N ILE A 395 -2.35 -1.42 19.64
CA ILE A 395 -2.18 -2.74 20.26
C ILE A 395 -3.56 -3.29 20.62
N TYR A 396 -3.87 -4.48 20.13
CA TYR A 396 -5.07 -5.25 20.49
C TYR A 396 -4.63 -6.60 21.06
N ASN A 397 -4.92 -6.82 22.33
CA ASN A 397 -4.71 -8.10 23.01
C ASN A 397 -6.07 -8.80 23.17
N ASP A 398 -6.27 -9.86 22.41
CA ASP A 398 -7.55 -10.56 22.27
C ASP A 398 -7.95 -11.30 23.56
N SER A 399 -9.22 -11.63 23.71
CA SER A 399 -9.76 -12.40 24.85
C SER A 399 -9.14 -13.79 25.01
N SER A 400 -8.65 -14.39 23.95
CA SER A 400 -7.91 -15.66 23.98
C SER A 400 -6.44 -15.51 24.35
N ALA A 401 -5.91 -14.28 24.28
CA ALA A 401 -4.50 -14.02 24.43
C ALA A 401 -4.02 -13.98 25.89
N VAL A 402 -2.81 -14.45 26.11
CA VAL A 402 -2.18 -14.43 27.45
C VAL A 402 -0.78 -13.84 27.35
N ILE A 403 -0.50 -12.84 28.16
CA ILE A 403 0.84 -12.26 28.34
C ILE A 403 1.33 -12.62 29.75
N ASN A 404 2.36 -13.45 29.83
CA ASN A 404 3.00 -13.82 31.10
C ASN A 404 4.39 -13.18 31.16
N VAL A 405 4.66 -12.33 32.11
CA VAL A 405 5.97 -11.75 32.38
C VAL A 405 6.41 -12.04 33.80
N THR A 406 7.61 -12.56 33.92
CA THR A 406 8.16 -13.05 35.22
C THR A 406 9.55 -12.51 35.47
N GLY A 407 9.75 -11.83 36.60
CA GLY A 407 11.07 -11.30 37.03
C GLY A 407 10.94 -10.01 37.81
N ASN A 408 12.03 -9.24 37.89
CA ASN A 408 12.02 -7.92 38.51
C ASN A 408 11.88 -6.82 37.44
N ASP A 409 11.13 -5.77 37.78
CA ASP A 409 10.88 -4.59 36.92
C ASP A 409 10.29 -4.95 35.57
N VAL A 410 9.41 -5.95 35.53
CA VAL A 410 8.80 -6.44 34.31
C VAL A 410 7.58 -5.59 33.92
N THR A 411 7.27 -5.54 32.61
CA THR A 411 6.11 -4.80 32.11
C THR A 411 5.30 -5.69 31.19
N GLY A 412 3.99 -5.79 31.44
CA GLY A 412 3.09 -6.53 30.56
C GLY A 412 2.96 -5.84 29.21
N ILE A 413 2.48 -4.60 29.17
CA ILE A 413 2.38 -3.77 27.97
C ILE A 413 2.94 -2.37 28.27
N TYR A 414 3.82 -1.88 27.40
CA TYR A 414 4.44 -0.57 27.49
C TYR A 414 4.00 0.33 26.32
N LEU A 415 3.53 1.53 26.65
CA LEU A 415 3.04 2.51 25.70
C LEU A 415 3.92 3.75 25.75
N ALA A 416 4.39 4.23 24.60
CA ALA A 416 5.17 5.44 24.48
C ALA A 416 4.58 6.41 23.45
N GLY A 417 4.46 7.68 23.84
CA GLY A 417 3.88 8.73 23.00
C GLY A 417 2.35 8.75 23.03
N ASP A 418 1.80 9.94 22.90
CA ASP A 418 0.39 10.27 23.19
C ASP A 418 -0.61 9.67 22.18
N SER A 419 -0.18 9.28 20.98
CA SER A 419 -1.05 8.70 19.95
C SER A 419 -1.16 7.17 19.99
N THR A 420 -0.42 6.50 20.88
CA THR A 420 -0.45 5.03 21.02
C THR A 420 -1.75 4.57 21.67
N LYS A 421 -2.38 3.52 21.11
CA LYS A 421 -3.68 3.01 21.59
C LYS A 421 -3.56 1.55 22.02
N LEU A 422 -4.25 1.18 23.12
CA LEU A 422 -4.31 -0.19 23.60
C LEU A 422 -5.75 -0.62 23.85
N VAL A 423 -6.11 -1.78 23.31
CA VAL A 423 -7.32 -2.52 23.68
C VAL A 423 -6.87 -3.83 24.32
N ASN A 424 -7.13 -4.02 25.61
CA ASN A 424 -6.84 -5.27 26.30
C ASN A 424 -8.12 -6.02 26.65
N ASN A 425 -8.39 -7.10 25.95
CA ASN A 425 -9.47 -8.05 26.27
C ASN A 425 -8.93 -9.36 26.88
N GLY A 426 -7.61 -9.58 26.79
CA GLY A 426 -6.93 -10.78 27.23
C GLY A 426 -6.39 -10.71 28.67
N ILE A 427 -5.55 -11.65 29.00
CA ILE A 427 -4.97 -11.81 30.33
C ILE A 427 -3.52 -11.33 30.34
N ILE A 428 -3.18 -10.50 31.32
CA ILE A 428 -1.81 -10.09 31.60
C ILE A 428 -1.44 -10.58 33.00
N ASN A 429 -0.46 -11.46 33.10
CA ASN A 429 0.04 -12.00 34.37
C ASN A 429 1.44 -11.46 34.67
N ILE A 430 1.56 -10.80 35.81
CA ILE A 430 2.83 -10.29 36.35
C ILE A 430 3.24 -11.18 37.50
N THR A 431 4.45 -11.75 37.47
CA THR A 431 5.02 -12.52 38.55
C THR A 431 6.40 -11.93 38.93
N GLY A 432 6.51 -11.48 40.17
CA GLY A 432 7.66 -10.73 40.68
C GLY A 432 7.33 -9.24 40.81
N THR A 433 8.32 -8.36 40.57
CA THR A 433 8.11 -6.91 40.63
C THR A 433 7.84 -6.36 39.23
N GLY A 434 6.89 -5.46 39.08
CA GLY A 434 6.61 -4.87 37.77
C GLY A 434 5.24 -4.23 37.67
N VAL A 435 4.87 -3.85 36.44
CA VAL A 435 3.60 -3.19 36.12
C VAL A 435 2.88 -3.91 34.98
N GLY A 436 1.56 -4.00 35.07
CA GLY A 436 0.74 -4.60 34.02
C GLY A 436 0.77 -3.76 32.75
N ILE A 437 0.59 -2.44 32.87
CA ILE A 437 0.64 -1.48 31.79
C ILE A 437 1.45 -0.28 32.28
N ALA A 438 2.41 0.16 31.46
CA ALA A 438 3.24 1.33 31.70
C ALA A 438 3.12 2.31 30.53
N TYR A 439 3.27 3.60 30.82
CA TYR A 439 3.20 4.68 29.83
C TYR A 439 4.28 5.74 30.06
N THR A 440 4.81 6.29 28.97
CA THR A 440 5.62 7.51 28.97
C THR A 440 5.13 8.49 27.90
N PRO A 441 5.02 9.80 28.22
CA PRO A 441 4.50 10.80 27.28
C PRO A 441 5.47 11.14 26.14
N THR A 442 6.75 10.81 26.26
CA THR A 442 7.77 11.11 25.26
C THR A 442 8.32 9.86 24.62
N VAL A 443 8.41 9.85 23.30
CA VAL A 443 9.10 8.80 22.54
C VAL A 443 10.60 9.09 22.59
N GLU A 444 11.30 8.51 23.57
CA GLU A 444 12.75 8.41 23.50
C GLU A 444 13.08 7.00 23.00
N LEU A 445 13.49 6.88 21.75
CA LEU A 445 13.90 5.60 21.13
C LEU A 445 14.94 4.85 22.00
N SER A 446 15.80 5.60 22.72
CA SER A 446 16.74 5.05 23.69
C SER A 446 16.08 4.37 24.88
N ASN A 447 14.90 4.81 25.32
CA ASN A 447 14.25 4.27 26.51
C ASN A 447 13.47 2.99 26.26
N ILE A 448 13.01 2.75 25.04
CA ILE A 448 12.26 1.54 24.71
C ILE A 448 13.22 0.41 24.31
N LEU A 449 14.30 0.77 23.65
CA LEU A 449 15.37 -0.17 23.30
C LEU A 449 16.36 -0.37 24.44
N ASP A 450 16.41 0.55 25.42
CA ASP A 450 17.19 0.42 26.64
C ASP A 450 16.28 0.00 27.81
N SER A 451 16.50 -1.21 28.28
CA SER A 451 15.73 -1.85 29.32
C SER A 451 15.81 -1.20 30.71
N THR A 452 16.57 -0.14 30.87
CA THR A 452 16.67 0.59 32.12
C THR A 452 15.59 1.67 32.30
N GLY A 453 14.70 1.86 31.31
CA GLY A 453 13.80 3.00 31.23
C GLY A 453 12.46 2.87 31.92
N ALA A 454 12.10 1.73 32.48
CA ALA A 454 10.78 1.54 33.07
C ALA A 454 10.53 2.33 34.37
N SER A 455 11.46 3.06 34.91
CA SER A 455 11.28 3.70 36.23
C SER A 455 11.83 5.12 36.40
N LYS A 456 12.19 5.83 35.34
CA LYS A 456 12.74 7.19 35.54
C LYS A 456 11.88 8.28 34.93
N GLY A 457 11.12 8.90 35.81
CA GLY A 457 10.86 10.31 35.76
C GLY A 457 9.59 10.73 35.07
N SER A 458 8.52 10.55 35.79
CA SER A 458 7.42 11.49 35.74
C SER A 458 7.93 12.91 36.01
N THR A 459 8.15 13.68 34.97
CA THR A 459 7.95 15.11 35.04
C THR A 459 6.63 15.40 34.36
N SER A 460 5.58 15.36 35.14
CA SER A 460 4.25 15.79 34.73
C SER A 460 4.30 17.24 34.30
N LYS A 461 4.15 17.49 33.00
CA LYS A 461 3.56 18.71 32.52
C LYS A 461 2.19 18.33 31.97
N TYR A 462 1.17 18.74 32.72
CA TYR A 462 -0.21 18.75 32.25
C TYR A 462 -0.29 19.65 31.03
N TYR A 463 -0.49 19.06 29.84
CA TYR A 463 -1.04 19.76 28.70
C TYR A 463 -2.48 19.28 28.49
N GLU A 464 -3.38 20.21 28.22
CA GLU A 464 -4.74 19.90 27.75
C GLU A 464 -4.68 19.01 26.50
N LEU A 465 -5.40 17.90 26.51
CA LEU A 465 -5.08 16.67 25.83
C LEU A 465 -6.01 16.36 24.66
N PRO A 466 -5.59 16.49 23.40
CA PRO A 466 -6.22 15.71 22.33
C PRO A 466 -5.61 14.33 22.11
N ASP A 467 -4.36 14.05 22.49
CA ASP A 467 -3.57 12.93 21.98
C ASP A 467 -3.01 11.94 23.05
N MET A 468 -3.72 11.72 24.15
CA MET A 468 -3.29 10.72 25.14
C MET A 468 -3.39 9.29 24.59
N PRO A 469 -2.46 8.38 24.97
CA PRO A 469 -2.64 6.96 24.68
C PRO A 469 -3.93 6.44 25.31
N SER A 470 -4.67 5.65 24.55
CA SER A 470 -5.92 5.08 25.01
C SER A 470 -5.74 3.61 25.36
N LEU A 471 -6.24 3.22 26.54
CA LEU A 471 -6.39 1.84 26.96
C LEU A 471 -7.87 1.49 26.98
N VAL A 472 -8.28 0.50 26.19
CA VAL A 472 -9.56 -0.19 26.37
C VAL A 472 -9.27 -1.46 27.17
N ASN A 473 -9.76 -1.56 28.37
CA ASN A 473 -9.57 -2.74 29.19
C ASN A 473 -10.91 -3.39 29.55
N SER A 474 -11.20 -4.48 28.88
CA SER A 474 -12.24 -5.43 29.25
C SER A 474 -11.67 -6.78 29.72
N GLY A 475 -10.34 -6.91 29.70
CA GLY A 475 -9.61 -8.10 30.15
C GLY A 475 -9.23 -8.09 31.62
N VAL A 476 -8.40 -9.03 31.99
CA VAL A 476 -7.92 -9.22 33.36
C VAL A 476 -6.42 -8.96 33.46
N ILE A 477 -6.02 -8.18 34.45
CA ILE A 477 -4.63 -7.95 34.81
C ILE A 477 -4.37 -8.53 36.18
N ASN A 478 -3.52 -9.56 36.26
CA ASN A 478 -3.17 -10.23 37.52
C ASN A 478 -1.74 -9.88 37.93
N ILE A 479 -1.57 -9.42 39.15
CA ILE A 479 -0.27 -9.18 39.78
C ILE A 479 -0.12 -10.07 40.99
N ASN A 480 0.88 -10.97 41.00
CA ASN A 480 1.06 -11.95 42.05
C ASN A 480 1.96 -11.45 43.18
N VAL A 481 3.03 -10.71 42.92
CA VAL A 481 3.96 -10.21 43.96
C VAL A 481 4.53 -8.86 43.53
N GLY A 482 4.38 -7.83 44.38
CA GLY A 482 5.08 -6.54 44.30
C GLY A 482 4.81 -5.65 43.13
N GLY A 483 3.89 -6.03 42.22
CA GLY A 483 3.53 -5.22 41.08
C GLY A 483 2.59 -4.07 41.44
N ASN A 484 2.70 -2.96 40.70
CA ASN A 484 1.83 -1.80 40.79
C ASN A 484 1.22 -1.48 39.43
N PHE A 485 -0.01 -0.93 39.44
CA PHE A 485 -0.58 -0.31 38.24
C PHE A 485 -0.33 1.18 38.30
N ASN A 486 0.07 1.73 37.17
CA ASN A 486 0.14 3.17 36.97
C ASN A 486 -0.72 3.52 35.74
N TYR A 487 -1.79 4.28 36.00
CA TYR A 487 -2.69 4.79 34.98
C TYR A 487 -2.49 6.30 34.73
N ASP A 488 -1.50 6.92 35.37
CA ASP A 488 -1.23 8.34 35.17
C ASP A 488 -0.90 8.61 33.69
N GLY A 489 -1.67 9.49 33.06
CA GLY A 489 -1.51 9.83 31.68
C GLY A 489 -2.02 8.79 30.67
N ILE A 490 -2.77 7.76 31.11
CA ILE A 490 -3.39 6.77 30.22
C ILE A 490 -4.90 7.02 30.15
N ARG A 491 -5.45 7.09 28.93
CA ARG A 491 -6.89 7.03 28.70
C ARG A 491 -7.36 5.58 28.86
N VAL A 492 -8.18 5.32 29.86
CA VAL A 492 -8.78 3.99 30.06
C VAL A 492 -10.15 3.95 29.42
N ILE A 493 -10.37 3.01 28.50
CA ILE A 493 -11.64 2.84 27.80
C ILE A 493 -12.27 1.53 28.25
N VAL A 494 -13.53 1.59 28.63
CA VAL A 494 -14.33 0.43 29.05
C VAL A 494 -15.37 0.14 27.97
N THR A 495 -15.45 -1.14 27.55
CA THR A 495 -16.48 -1.65 26.66
C THR A 495 -17.52 -2.45 27.45
N ILE A 496 -18.78 -2.32 27.06
CA ILE A 496 -19.90 -3.02 27.70
C ILE A 496 -20.70 -3.76 26.64
N ASP A 497 -20.93 -5.05 26.84
CA ASP A 497 -21.75 -5.87 25.95
C ASP A 497 -23.24 -5.46 26.09
N PRO A 498 -23.87 -4.98 25.01
CA PRO A 498 -25.26 -4.54 25.05
C PRO A 498 -26.25 -5.68 25.32
N SER A 499 -25.89 -6.93 25.05
CA SER A 499 -26.76 -8.08 25.23
C SER A 499 -26.86 -8.53 26.68
N THR A 500 -25.79 -8.33 27.44
CA THR A 500 -25.66 -8.77 28.83
C THR A 500 -25.66 -7.62 29.85
N ASN A 501 -25.48 -6.38 29.34
CA ASN A 501 -25.25 -5.19 30.18
C ASN A 501 -24.04 -5.34 31.12
N THR A 502 -23.06 -6.14 30.71
CA THR A 502 -21.83 -6.39 31.46
C THR A 502 -20.60 -6.02 30.65
N PRO A 503 -19.48 -5.68 31.31
CA PRO A 503 -18.22 -5.51 30.58
C PRO A 503 -17.88 -6.75 29.75
N THR A 504 -17.38 -6.54 28.51
CA THR A 504 -16.95 -7.61 27.64
C THR A 504 -15.68 -8.26 28.17
N THR A 505 -15.80 -9.14 29.15
CA THR A 505 -14.67 -9.91 29.68
C THR A 505 -14.92 -11.38 29.57
N SER A 506 -13.90 -12.14 29.27
CA SER A 506 -14.01 -13.61 29.12
C SER A 506 -14.18 -14.38 30.42
N SER A 507 -13.95 -13.78 31.58
CA SER A 507 -13.88 -14.51 32.86
C SER A 507 -14.59 -13.88 34.07
N SER A 508 -15.03 -12.65 33.98
CA SER A 508 -15.79 -12.01 35.05
C SER A 508 -16.72 -10.95 34.49
N SER A 509 -17.88 -10.80 35.09
CA SER A 509 -18.87 -9.75 34.74
C SER A 509 -18.41 -8.33 35.10
N GLN A 510 -17.12 -8.09 35.34
CA GLN A 510 -16.59 -6.83 35.87
C GLN A 510 -15.20 -6.55 35.31
N VAL A 511 -14.90 -5.29 35.03
CA VAL A 511 -13.60 -4.85 34.58
C VAL A 511 -12.54 -5.00 35.65
N GLY A 512 -11.45 -5.72 35.37
CA GLY A 512 -10.33 -5.91 36.30
C GLY A 512 -9.30 -4.79 36.16
N PHE A 513 -9.19 -3.91 37.15
CA PHE A 513 -8.17 -2.87 37.24
C PHE A 513 -7.11 -3.16 38.32
N GLY A 514 -6.96 -4.40 38.75
CA GLY A 514 -6.00 -4.74 39.81
C GLY A 514 -6.26 -4.05 41.15
N GLY A 515 -7.51 -3.65 41.42
CA GLY A 515 -7.88 -2.96 42.66
C GLY A 515 -7.66 -1.45 42.68
N VAL A 516 -7.21 -0.84 41.59
CA VAL A 516 -7.02 0.61 41.43
C VAL A 516 -8.00 1.12 40.38
N ILE A 517 -8.68 2.24 40.62
CA ILE A 517 -9.52 2.90 39.62
C ILE A 517 -8.73 4.05 39.01
N PRO A 518 -8.65 4.13 37.66
CA PRO A 518 -8.08 5.28 36.97
C PRO A 518 -8.84 6.58 37.29
N ASP A 519 -8.13 7.70 37.33
CA ASP A 519 -8.74 9.03 37.53
C ASP A 519 -9.70 9.42 36.42
N ARG A 520 -9.50 8.89 35.21
CA ARG A 520 -10.33 9.15 34.05
C ARG A 520 -10.64 7.84 33.31
N ILE A 521 -11.93 7.59 33.08
CA ILE A 521 -12.43 6.41 32.38
C ILE A 521 -13.33 6.86 31.24
N GLU A 522 -13.05 6.40 30.04
CA GLU A 522 -13.91 6.59 28.87
C GLU A 522 -14.77 5.36 28.64
N VAL A 523 -16.00 5.56 28.24
CA VAL A 523 -16.94 4.48 27.92
C VAL A 523 -17.12 4.42 26.43
N ALA A 524 -16.77 3.28 25.84
CA ALA A 524 -16.99 3.01 24.43
C ALA A 524 -18.48 2.85 24.12
N PRO A 525 -18.97 3.21 22.93
CA PRO A 525 -20.38 3.23 22.57
C PRO A 525 -21.01 1.85 22.35
N ASP A 526 -20.28 0.76 22.53
CA ASP A 526 -20.73 -0.62 22.30
C ASP A 526 -22.03 -0.95 23.04
N PHE A 527 -22.22 -0.38 24.24
CA PHE A 527 -23.42 -0.57 25.08
C PHE A 527 -24.73 -0.13 24.39
N ALA A 528 -24.65 0.77 23.43
CA ALA A 528 -25.80 1.30 22.72
C ALA A 528 -26.10 0.55 21.41
N THR A 529 -25.27 -0.40 21.00
CA THR A 529 -25.41 -1.13 19.74
C THR A 529 -26.68 -2.00 19.75
N GLY A 530 -27.51 -1.84 18.74
CA GLY A 530 -28.76 -2.58 18.56
C GLY A 530 -29.87 -2.20 19.56
N THR A 531 -29.67 -1.19 20.40
CA THR A 531 -30.61 -0.79 21.45
C THR A 531 -31.21 0.60 21.18
N ALA A 532 -32.35 0.91 21.81
CA ALA A 532 -33.12 2.13 21.58
C ALA A 532 -33.45 2.92 22.87
N ALA A 533 -32.79 2.65 23.99
CA ALA A 533 -33.02 3.38 25.20
C ALA A 533 -32.22 4.69 25.26
N ASP A 534 -32.84 5.73 25.86
CA ASP A 534 -32.19 7.04 26.02
C ASP A 534 -31.31 7.09 27.30
N ARG A 535 -31.39 6.05 28.15
CA ARG A 535 -30.63 5.97 29.40
C ARG A 535 -30.36 4.53 29.78
N TYR A 536 -29.10 4.26 30.15
CA TYR A 536 -28.66 2.98 30.71
C TYR A 536 -28.08 3.18 32.12
N VAL A 537 -28.33 2.22 32.99
CA VAL A 537 -27.67 2.12 34.29
C VAL A 537 -27.00 0.76 34.35
N PHE A 538 -25.68 0.74 34.44
CA PHE A 538 -24.87 -0.46 34.59
C PHE A 538 -24.48 -0.59 36.04
N GLU A 539 -25.21 -1.45 36.77
CA GLU A 539 -25.05 -1.61 38.22
C GLU A 539 -23.72 -2.31 38.52
N ASN A 540 -23.06 -1.77 39.57
CA ASN A 540 -21.85 -2.36 40.18
C ASN A 540 -20.78 -2.74 39.12
N ILE A 541 -20.56 -1.89 38.14
CA ILE A 541 -19.63 -2.16 37.01
C ILE A 541 -18.18 -2.32 37.48
N PHE A 542 -17.80 -1.64 38.55
CA PHE A 542 -16.48 -1.69 39.18
C PHE A 542 -16.56 -2.35 40.55
N LYS A 543 -16.31 -3.66 40.62
CA LYS A 543 -16.45 -4.46 41.86
C LYS A 543 -15.56 -3.97 42.99
N GLY A 544 -16.18 -3.67 44.12
CA GLY A 544 -15.46 -3.35 45.35
C GLY A 544 -14.86 -1.95 45.42
N THR A 545 -15.22 -1.07 44.47
CA THR A 545 -14.73 0.30 44.39
C THR A 545 -15.88 1.27 44.19
N THR A 546 -15.87 2.39 44.92
CA THR A 546 -16.74 3.53 44.61
C THR A 546 -16.07 4.33 43.51
N GLY A 547 -16.81 4.64 42.44
CA GLY A 547 -16.30 5.43 41.33
C GLY A 547 -15.75 6.78 41.80
N LYS A 548 -14.45 6.86 41.92
CA LYS A 548 -13.73 8.12 42.05
C LYS A 548 -13.05 8.32 40.69
N GLY A 549 -13.49 9.27 39.92
CA GLY A 549 -12.89 9.56 38.64
C GLY A 549 -13.87 10.30 37.72
N GLU A 550 -13.34 10.86 36.69
CA GLU A 550 -14.11 11.46 35.61
C GLU A 550 -14.54 10.36 34.63
N TYR A 551 -15.85 10.25 34.38
CA TYR A 551 -16.37 9.35 33.37
C TYR A 551 -16.74 10.14 32.12
N ILE A 552 -16.27 9.68 30.97
CA ILE A 552 -16.47 10.35 29.68
C ILE A 552 -17.00 9.34 28.69
N SER A 553 -18.02 9.70 27.95
CA SER A 553 -18.46 8.92 26.82
C SER A 553 -17.51 9.15 25.62
N GLN A 554 -17.10 8.10 24.92
CA GLN A 554 -16.43 8.25 23.64
C GLN A 554 -17.40 8.68 22.52
N SER A 555 -18.69 8.40 22.69
CA SER A 555 -19.72 8.91 21.77
C SER A 555 -20.02 10.37 22.06
N LEU A 556 -20.01 11.18 21.03
CA LEU A 556 -20.48 12.58 21.10
C LEU A 556 -21.93 12.66 21.62
N THR A 557 -22.75 11.70 21.24
CA THR A 557 -24.21 11.70 21.48
C THR A 557 -24.61 11.09 22.82
N TRP A 558 -23.66 10.77 23.70
CA TRP A 558 -23.91 10.21 25.02
C TRP A 558 -23.06 10.89 26.09
N ASP A 559 -23.63 11.05 27.28
CA ASP A 559 -22.93 11.43 28.51
C ASP A 559 -22.73 10.24 29.40
N ALA A 560 -21.56 10.17 30.06
CA ALA A 560 -21.23 9.18 31.04
C ALA A 560 -21.12 9.83 32.45
N THR A 561 -21.78 9.25 33.44
CA THR A 561 -21.69 9.71 34.84
C THR A 561 -21.60 8.53 35.78
N ALA A 562 -20.93 8.70 36.92
CA ALA A 562 -20.88 7.69 37.96
C ALA A 562 -21.93 7.94 39.04
N SER A 563 -22.54 6.87 39.52
CA SER A 563 -23.43 6.88 40.69
C SER A 563 -23.05 5.74 41.68
N GLY A 564 -22.12 6.01 42.59
CA GLY A 564 -21.51 4.98 43.42
C GLY A 564 -20.61 4.05 42.62
N SER A 565 -20.90 2.74 42.61
CA SER A 565 -20.24 1.76 41.77
C SER A 565 -20.92 1.57 40.40
N ASP A 566 -22.00 2.31 40.14
CA ASP A 566 -22.78 2.21 38.91
C ASP A 566 -22.33 3.25 37.87
N LEU A 567 -22.37 2.86 36.63
CA LEU A 567 -22.16 3.74 35.47
C LEU A 567 -23.52 4.09 34.86
N VAL A 568 -23.78 5.38 34.66
CA VAL A 568 -24.99 5.87 34.04
C VAL A 568 -24.63 6.53 32.71
N MET A 569 -25.23 6.04 31.63
CA MET A 569 -25.13 6.61 30.28
C MET A 569 -26.44 7.30 29.95
N THR A 570 -26.40 8.54 29.51
CA THR A 570 -27.56 9.35 29.09
C THR A 570 -27.35 9.91 27.71
N ARG A 571 -28.34 9.70 26.81
CA ARG A 571 -28.27 10.19 25.44
C ARG A 571 -28.49 11.70 25.37
N LYS A 572 -27.74 12.37 24.50
CA LYS A 572 -27.92 13.78 24.17
C LYS A 572 -28.88 13.94 22.99
N ASP A 573 -29.54 15.07 22.93
CA ASP A 573 -30.37 15.43 21.80
C ASP A 573 -29.51 15.81 20.60
N TYR A 574 -29.82 15.28 19.42
CA TYR A 574 -29.06 15.58 18.20
C TYR A 574 -29.16 17.06 17.80
N ASN A 575 -30.22 17.75 18.21
CA ASN A 575 -30.37 19.19 18.00
C ASN A 575 -29.29 20.01 18.69
N GLU A 576 -28.70 19.51 19.80
CA GLU A 576 -27.58 20.19 20.47
C GLU A 576 -26.39 20.43 19.51
N PHE A 577 -26.22 19.57 18.51
CA PHE A 577 -25.13 19.63 17.54
C PHE A 577 -25.53 20.17 16.16
N ALA A 578 -26.83 20.38 15.93
CA ALA A 578 -27.41 20.81 14.65
C ALA A 578 -28.05 22.19 14.71
N GLU A 579 -28.09 22.87 15.88
CA GLU A 579 -28.73 24.16 16.06
C GLU A 579 -28.23 25.21 15.08
N GLY A 580 -29.15 25.85 14.35
CA GLY A 580 -28.83 26.87 13.37
C GLY A 580 -28.26 26.37 12.04
N LEU A 581 -28.13 25.08 11.83
CA LEU A 581 -27.62 24.48 10.60
C LEU A 581 -28.78 24.11 9.65
N TRP A 582 -28.51 24.09 8.35
CA TRP A 582 -29.52 23.84 7.33
C TRP A 582 -30.24 22.49 7.45
N TYR A 583 -29.66 21.50 8.12
CA TYR A 583 -30.23 20.18 8.36
C TYR A 583 -30.78 19.99 9.79
N GLU A 584 -30.96 21.06 10.57
CA GLU A 584 -31.49 21.01 11.95
C GLU A 584 -32.82 20.25 12.05
N GLU A 585 -33.79 20.54 11.14
CA GLU A 585 -35.07 19.84 11.13
C GLU A 585 -34.91 18.34 10.87
N PHE A 586 -33.99 17.95 9.98
CA PHE A 586 -33.65 16.55 9.73
C PHE A 586 -33.06 15.86 10.95
N ALA A 587 -32.11 16.50 11.62
CA ALA A 587 -31.53 15.99 12.87
C ALA A 587 -32.56 15.82 13.99
N GLY A 588 -33.51 16.75 14.10
CA GLY A 588 -34.64 16.66 15.02
C GLY A 588 -35.57 15.46 14.73
N VAL A 589 -35.88 15.20 13.47
CA VAL A 589 -36.66 14.02 13.09
C VAL A 589 -35.93 12.72 13.43
N LEU A 590 -34.63 12.65 13.16
CA LEU A 590 -33.81 11.50 13.57
C LEU A 590 -33.79 11.33 15.08
N ASN A 591 -33.68 12.41 15.83
CA ASN A 591 -33.71 12.38 17.29
C ASN A 591 -35.02 11.80 17.82
N ASP A 592 -36.14 12.26 17.31
CA ASP A 592 -37.48 11.81 17.72
C ASP A 592 -37.76 10.34 17.35
N LYS A 593 -37.16 9.86 16.33
CA LYS A 593 -37.28 8.47 15.85
C LYS A 593 -36.31 7.51 16.55
N TYR A 594 -35.34 7.99 17.33
CA TYR A 594 -34.31 7.15 17.98
C TYR A 594 -34.88 5.98 18.78
N SER A 595 -35.86 6.22 19.65
CA SER A 595 -36.41 5.21 20.56
C SER A 595 -37.38 4.23 19.91
N VAL A 596 -37.90 4.56 18.71
CA VAL A 596 -38.91 3.75 18.01
C VAL A 596 -38.39 3.02 16.79
N THR A 597 -37.21 3.37 16.29
CA THR A 597 -36.61 2.74 15.11
C THR A 597 -36.03 1.37 15.47
N THR A 598 -36.39 0.36 14.69
CA THR A 598 -35.92 -1.03 14.84
C THR A 598 -35.41 -1.60 13.50
N GLY A 599 -34.85 -2.81 13.53
CA GLY A 599 -34.37 -3.51 12.31
C GLY A 599 -33.21 -2.80 11.63
N GLU A 600 -33.23 -2.74 10.30
CA GLU A 600 -32.16 -2.14 9.51
C GLU A 600 -31.94 -0.65 9.81
N GLY A 601 -33.01 0.11 10.06
CA GLY A 601 -32.90 1.52 10.41
C GLY A 601 -32.11 1.76 11.71
N ARG A 602 -32.09 0.78 12.63
CA ARG A 602 -31.31 0.88 13.87
C ARG A 602 -29.82 0.98 13.62
N LYS A 603 -29.33 0.32 12.58
CA LYS A 603 -27.91 0.35 12.20
C LYS A 603 -27.38 1.77 11.91
N ILE A 604 -28.23 2.68 11.46
CA ILE A 604 -27.85 4.09 11.25
C ILE A 604 -27.51 4.73 12.60
N TYR A 605 -28.36 4.54 13.61
CA TYR A 605 -28.12 5.07 14.94
C TYR A 605 -26.92 4.41 15.61
N ASP A 606 -26.70 3.11 15.37
CA ASP A 606 -25.49 2.44 15.85
C ASP A 606 -24.24 3.11 15.31
N LYS A 607 -24.21 3.50 14.03
CA LYS A 607 -23.08 4.22 13.43
C LYS A 607 -22.93 5.63 14.01
N ILE A 608 -24.02 6.36 14.23
CA ILE A 608 -24.01 7.69 14.87
C ILE A 608 -23.42 7.60 16.28
N ASN A 609 -23.72 6.54 17.04
CA ASN A 609 -23.19 6.35 18.38
C ASN A 609 -21.66 6.23 18.43
N TYR A 610 -21.01 5.81 17.34
CA TYR A 610 -19.54 5.72 17.26
C TYR A 610 -18.87 7.02 16.82
N ILE A 611 -19.61 8.08 16.56
CA ILE A 611 -19.03 9.40 16.25
C ILE A 611 -18.57 10.06 17.54
N THR A 612 -17.34 10.57 17.56
CA THR A 612 -16.67 11.08 18.77
C THR A 612 -16.56 12.60 18.81
N ASP A 613 -16.74 13.29 17.68
CA ASP A 613 -16.58 14.74 17.59
C ASP A 613 -17.69 15.40 16.74
N GLU A 614 -17.90 16.67 17.00
CA GLU A 614 -18.96 17.46 16.38
C GLU A 614 -18.76 17.67 14.87
N TYR A 615 -17.51 17.77 14.40
CA TYR A 615 -17.23 17.92 12.98
C TYR A 615 -17.69 16.69 12.19
N SER A 616 -17.28 15.49 12.64
CA SER A 616 -17.69 14.22 12.02
C SER A 616 -19.19 13.98 12.12
N PHE A 617 -19.83 14.42 13.19
CA PHE A 617 -21.29 14.36 13.32
C PHE A 617 -21.97 15.27 12.28
N ARG A 618 -21.51 16.50 12.15
CA ARG A 618 -22.06 17.47 11.18
C ARG A 618 -21.88 16.99 9.76
N ASP A 619 -20.72 16.44 9.42
CA ASP A 619 -20.45 15.86 8.11
C ASP A 619 -21.39 14.68 7.80
N ALA A 620 -21.53 13.74 8.74
CA ALA A 620 -22.45 12.61 8.58
C ALA A 620 -23.92 13.07 8.44
N MET A 621 -24.37 14.05 9.24
CA MET A 621 -25.73 14.61 9.14
C MET A 621 -25.98 15.32 7.81
N ALA A 622 -25.02 16.12 7.34
CA ALA A 622 -25.12 16.79 6.04
C ALA A 622 -25.20 15.76 4.90
N SER A 623 -24.41 14.72 4.95
CA SER A 623 -24.45 13.64 3.96
C SER A 623 -25.75 12.84 4.04
N LEU A 624 -26.24 12.51 5.24
CA LEU A 624 -27.56 11.88 5.43
C LEU A 624 -28.70 12.72 4.91
N ALA A 625 -28.63 14.05 5.07
CA ALA A 625 -29.62 14.99 4.55
C ALA A 625 -29.51 15.25 3.03
N GLY A 626 -28.51 14.64 2.35
CA GLY A 626 -28.39 14.67 0.90
C GLY A 626 -27.79 15.95 0.32
N ASN A 627 -26.83 16.58 1.00
CA ASN A 627 -26.14 17.81 0.57
C ASN A 627 -25.67 17.79 -0.88
N ILE A 628 -25.24 16.62 -1.40
CA ILE A 628 -24.73 16.46 -2.77
C ILE A 628 -25.81 16.65 -3.84
N TYR A 629 -27.10 16.59 -3.51
CA TYR A 629 -28.20 16.73 -4.46
C TYR A 629 -28.67 18.17 -4.67
N ALA A 630 -28.22 19.10 -3.84
CA ALA A 630 -28.63 20.49 -3.89
C ALA A 630 -28.26 21.21 -5.20
N ASN A 631 -27.21 20.78 -5.90
CA ASN A 631 -26.71 21.44 -7.11
C ASN A 631 -26.92 20.65 -8.42
N MET A 632 -27.78 19.64 -8.46
CA MET A 632 -28.01 18.80 -9.64
C MET A 632 -28.34 19.59 -10.89
N ASN A 633 -29.21 20.63 -10.77
CA ASN A 633 -29.58 21.50 -11.90
C ASN A 633 -28.35 22.29 -12.41
N GLN A 634 -27.39 22.64 -11.54
CA GLN A 634 -26.18 23.35 -11.94
C GLN A 634 -25.25 22.42 -12.73
N ARG A 635 -25.17 21.13 -12.39
CA ARG A 635 -24.42 20.13 -13.16
C ARG A 635 -24.94 20.02 -14.60
N GLU A 636 -26.27 19.97 -14.78
CA GLU A 636 -26.90 20.00 -16.11
C GLU A 636 -26.58 21.29 -16.86
N TYR A 637 -26.45 22.40 -16.14
CA TYR A 637 -26.08 23.67 -16.71
C TYR A 637 -24.65 23.66 -17.25
N ASP A 638 -23.71 23.04 -16.54
CA ASP A 638 -22.31 22.95 -16.95
C ASP A 638 -22.13 21.95 -18.12
N ILE A 639 -22.89 20.86 -18.14
CA ILE A 639 -23.01 19.95 -19.30
C ILE A 639 -23.46 20.72 -20.52
N ALA A 640 -24.56 21.46 -20.40
CA ALA A 640 -25.12 22.27 -21.51
C ALA A 640 -24.08 23.27 -22.03
N ARG A 641 -23.39 23.98 -21.14
CA ARG A 641 -22.36 24.96 -21.47
C ARG A 641 -21.20 24.37 -22.26
N SER A 642 -20.81 23.13 -21.93
CA SER A 642 -19.72 22.42 -22.65
C SER A 642 -20.11 22.17 -24.11
N PHE A 643 -21.33 21.76 -24.39
CA PHE A 643 -21.87 21.64 -25.77
C PHE A 643 -22.00 22.98 -26.45
N GLU A 644 -22.55 23.99 -25.78
CA GLU A 644 -22.77 25.33 -26.33
C GLU A 644 -21.44 25.98 -26.75
N ASN A 645 -20.38 25.84 -25.94
CA ASN A 645 -19.05 26.35 -26.29
C ASN A 645 -18.48 25.66 -27.57
N SER A 646 -18.66 24.34 -27.69
CA SER A 646 -18.26 23.56 -28.85
C SER A 646 -19.08 23.94 -30.09
N LEU A 647 -20.39 24.10 -29.93
CA LEU A 647 -21.29 24.53 -31.01
C LEU A 647 -20.89 25.91 -31.51
N ALA A 648 -20.69 26.87 -30.61
CA ALA A 648 -20.26 28.22 -30.94
C ALA A 648 -18.95 28.25 -31.72
N PHE A 649 -17.97 27.42 -31.29
CA PHE A 649 -16.68 27.27 -32.00
C PHE A 649 -16.90 26.77 -33.44
N MET A 650 -17.73 25.74 -33.65
CA MET A 650 -18.00 25.20 -34.99
C MET A 650 -18.79 26.16 -35.88
N GLN A 651 -19.79 26.88 -35.34
CA GLN A 651 -20.58 27.85 -36.07
C GLN A 651 -19.77 29.09 -36.47
N ASN A 652 -18.69 29.41 -35.74
CA ASN A 652 -17.79 30.51 -36.06
C ASN A 652 -16.72 30.13 -37.08
N SER A 653 -16.57 28.85 -37.40
CA SER A 653 -15.64 28.36 -38.44
C SER A 653 -16.24 28.60 -39.84
N GLU A 654 -15.45 29.07 -40.79
CA GLU A 654 -15.90 29.37 -42.14
C GLU A 654 -16.49 28.13 -42.87
N ASN A 655 -17.52 28.38 -43.67
CA ASN A 655 -18.14 27.39 -44.52
C ASN A 655 -17.54 27.49 -45.94
N ASN A 656 -16.87 26.45 -46.39
CA ASN A 656 -16.22 26.41 -47.72
C ASN A 656 -17.16 26.01 -48.85
N THR A 657 -18.32 25.44 -48.49
CA THR A 657 -19.34 24.94 -49.43
C THR A 657 -20.76 25.26 -48.95
N LYS A 658 -21.77 25.05 -49.80
CA LYS A 658 -23.18 25.24 -49.36
C LYS A 658 -23.67 24.23 -48.36
N GLU A 659 -23.03 23.06 -48.28
CA GLU A 659 -23.23 22.03 -47.27
C GLU A 659 -21.92 21.74 -46.57
N ASN A 660 -21.88 21.83 -45.26
CA ASN A 660 -20.72 21.59 -44.43
C ASN A 660 -21.08 20.66 -43.28
N VAL A 661 -20.15 19.69 -43.01
CA VAL A 661 -20.20 18.86 -41.84
C VAL A 661 -18.94 19.15 -41.03
N LYS A 662 -19.13 19.54 -39.81
CA LYS A 662 -18.06 19.87 -38.87
C LYS A 662 -18.14 18.92 -37.66
N ILE A 663 -16.99 18.46 -37.18
CA ILE A 663 -16.90 17.61 -36.00
C ILE A 663 -15.89 18.26 -35.06
N ASN A 664 -16.28 18.41 -33.80
CA ASN A 664 -15.40 18.91 -32.77
C ASN A 664 -15.33 17.94 -31.61
N ILE A 665 -14.11 17.72 -31.13
CA ILE A 665 -13.86 16.96 -29.91
C ILE A 665 -13.98 17.93 -28.73
N ILE A 666 -14.79 17.57 -27.75
CA ILE A 666 -14.98 18.34 -26.54
C ILE A 666 -14.07 17.77 -25.44
N GLY A 667 -13.31 18.61 -24.82
CA GLY A 667 -12.51 18.27 -23.64
C GLY A 667 -12.41 19.50 -22.75
N GLY A 668 -12.62 19.32 -21.45
CA GLY A 668 -12.61 20.44 -20.52
C GLY A 668 -12.57 20.02 -19.07
N LYS A 669 -12.23 20.98 -18.24
CA LYS A 669 -12.30 20.90 -16.78
C LYS A 669 -12.94 22.16 -16.24
N GLY A 670 -13.70 22.03 -15.19
CA GLY A 670 -14.28 23.17 -14.50
C GLY A 670 -14.49 22.85 -13.03
N LYS A 671 -14.89 23.85 -12.28
CA LYS A 671 -15.26 23.70 -10.87
C LYS A 671 -16.36 24.66 -10.48
N ASN A 672 -17.20 24.21 -9.59
CA ASN A 672 -18.19 25.01 -8.89
C ASN A 672 -17.82 25.01 -7.41
N LYS A 673 -17.59 26.20 -6.83
CA LYS A 673 -17.29 26.35 -5.41
C LYS A 673 -18.59 26.38 -4.62
N GLU A 674 -18.55 25.82 -3.43
CA GLU A 674 -19.60 26.01 -2.44
C GLU A 674 -19.65 27.50 -2.06
N GLU A 675 -20.82 28.10 -2.17
CA GLU A 675 -21.05 29.53 -1.81
C GLU A 675 -22.16 29.68 -0.75
N THR A 676 -22.83 28.58 -0.38
CA THR A 676 -23.98 28.58 0.54
C THR A 676 -23.98 27.29 1.36
N ASP A 677 -24.25 27.38 2.65
CA ASP A 677 -24.40 26.21 3.53
C ASP A 677 -25.41 25.19 2.94
N GLY A 678 -25.01 23.93 2.94
CA GLY A 678 -25.82 22.82 2.41
C GLY A 678 -25.69 22.58 0.91
N ILE A 679 -24.92 23.38 0.19
CA ILE A 679 -24.67 23.20 -1.25
C ILE A 679 -23.23 22.76 -1.43
N THR A 680 -23.04 21.49 -1.72
CA THR A 680 -21.70 20.92 -1.95
C THR A 680 -21.12 21.41 -3.28
N GLY A 681 -19.91 21.96 -3.29
CA GLY A 681 -19.17 22.28 -4.51
C GLY A 681 -18.75 21.01 -5.27
N TYR A 682 -18.21 21.18 -6.48
CA TYR A 682 -17.67 20.07 -7.27
C TYR A 682 -16.62 20.54 -8.27
N ASP A 683 -15.70 19.65 -8.56
CA ASP A 683 -14.83 19.72 -9.73
C ASP A 683 -15.39 18.80 -10.81
N TYR A 684 -15.25 19.16 -12.09
CA TYR A 684 -15.71 18.28 -13.16
C TYR A 684 -14.73 18.20 -14.32
N THR A 685 -14.76 17.05 -14.97
CA THR A 685 -14.05 16.81 -16.22
C THR A 685 -15.04 16.33 -17.27
N THR A 686 -14.85 16.79 -18.51
CA THR A 686 -15.74 16.44 -19.59
C THR A 686 -14.95 16.02 -20.83
N ALA A 687 -15.46 15.00 -21.53
CA ALA A 687 -14.89 14.51 -22.78
C ALA A 687 -16.00 14.02 -23.71
N GLY A 688 -15.94 14.39 -24.97
CA GLY A 688 -16.97 13.98 -25.92
C GLY A 688 -16.77 14.50 -27.32
N VAL A 689 -17.83 14.48 -28.09
CA VAL A 689 -17.83 14.88 -29.49
C VAL A 689 -19.16 15.56 -29.87
N LEU A 690 -19.07 16.58 -30.70
CA LEU A 690 -20.24 17.25 -31.31
C LEU A 690 -20.04 17.31 -32.81
N ALA A 691 -21.04 16.86 -33.55
CA ALA A 691 -21.12 16.99 -34.99
C ALA A 691 -22.19 18.05 -35.35
N LEU A 692 -21.88 18.91 -36.29
CA LEU A 692 -22.75 19.93 -36.82
C LEU A 692 -22.80 19.83 -38.35
N ARG A 693 -23.99 19.67 -38.91
CA ARG A 693 -24.23 19.81 -40.36
C ARG A 693 -24.95 21.13 -40.60
N GLU A 694 -24.38 21.98 -41.45
CA GLU A 694 -24.96 23.26 -41.88
C GLU A 694 -25.23 23.24 -43.39
N VAL A 695 -26.38 23.75 -43.76
CA VAL A 695 -26.83 23.85 -45.16
C VAL A 695 -27.29 25.27 -45.43
N GLU A 696 -26.66 25.95 -46.40
CA GLU A 696 -27.15 27.25 -46.94
C GLU A 696 -28.36 27.01 -47.86
N ARG A 697 -29.55 27.24 -47.34
CA ARG A 697 -30.81 27.04 -48.11
C ARG A 697 -31.09 28.14 -49.11
N THR A 698 -30.78 29.37 -48.74
CA THR A 698 -30.86 30.54 -49.62
C THR A 698 -29.68 31.45 -49.31
N TYR A 699 -29.35 32.37 -50.21
CA TYR A 699 -28.36 33.40 -49.97
C TYR A 699 -28.66 34.11 -48.64
N ARG A 700 -27.75 34.01 -47.67
CA ARG A 700 -27.84 34.58 -46.31
C ARG A 700 -28.67 33.79 -45.27
N HIS A 701 -29.13 32.59 -45.58
CA HIS A 701 -29.88 31.76 -44.66
C HIS A 701 -29.29 30.36 -44.52
N THR A 702 -28.68 30.09 -43.38
CA THR A 702 -28.08 28.79 -43.07
C THR A 702 -28.94 28.09 -42.04
N PHE A 703 -29.21 26.82 -42.24
CA PHE A 703 -29.93 25.97 -41.34
C PHE A 703 -29.02 24.77 -40.97
N GLY A 704 -28.98 24.39 -39.70
CA GLY A 704 -28.09 23.35 -39.20
C GLY A 704 -28.78 22.36 -38.29
N TYR A 705 -28.18 21.19 -38.18
CA TYR A 705 -28.52 20.15 -37.21
C TYR A 705 -27.26 19.74 -36.47
N SER A 706 -27.36 19.52 -35.16
CA SER A 706 -26.27 18.98 -34.38
C SER A 706 -26.64 17.69 -33.65
N LEU A 707 -25.65 16.82 -33.51
CA LEU A 707 -25.71 15.61 -32.70
C LEU A 707 -24.45 15.52 -31.89
N GLY A 708 -24.54 15.31 -30.59
CA GLY A 708 -23.39 15.22 -29.69
C GLY A 708 -23.54 14.17 -28.63
N TYR A 709 -22.42 13.70 -28.17
CA TYR A 709 -22.27 12.86 -26.98
C TYR A 709 -21.21 13.47 -26.07
N LEU A 710 -21.48 13.48 -24.76
CA LEU A 710 -20.55 13.99 -23.76
C LEU A 710 -20.59 13.10 -22.53
N HIS A 711 -19.44 12.65 -22.09
CA HIS A 711 -19.23 12.06 -20.78
C HIS A 711 -18.70 13.14 -19.85
N THR A 712 -19.32 13.28 -18.65
CA THR A 712 -18.89 14.24 -17.63
C THR A 712 -18.79 13.52 -16.28
N GLY A 713 -17.62 13.55 -15.67
CA GLY A 713 -17.42 13.12 -14.28
C GLY A 713 -17.39 14.34 -13.37
N PHE A 714 -18.18 14.31 -12.31
CA PHE A 714 -18.22 15.30 -11.24
C PHE A 714 -17.67 14.69 -9.96
N ASP A 715 -16.59 15.23 -9.45
CA ASP A 715 -16.01 14.90 -8.15
C ASP A 715 -16.61 15.89 -7.14
N LEU A 716 -17.40 15.40 -6.20
CA LEU A 716 -18.14 16.22 -5.25
C LEU A 716 -17.27 16.58 -4.05
N ASN A 717 -17.22 17.87 -3.70
CA ASN A 717 -16.35 18.37 -2.63
C ASN A 717 -17.03 18.23 -1.25
N ASP A 718 -17.61 17.07 -0.98
CA ASP A 718 -18.31 16.74 0.28
C ASP A 718 -17.37 16.16 1.36
N GLY A 719 -16.09 15.98 1.06
CA GLY A 719 -15.13 15.36 1.98
C GLY A 719 -15.23 13.82 2.06
N ASN A 720 -16.20 13.21 1.38
CA ASN A 720 -16.52 11.79 1.46
C ASN A 720 -16.22 11.01 0.17
N ASP A 721 -15.59 11.66 -0.83
CA ASP A 721 -15.33 11.13 -2.18
C ASP A 721 -16.62 10.67 -2.89
N SER A 722 -17.71 11.45 -2.77
CA SER A 722 -18.91 11.22 -3.56
C SER A 722 -18.70 11.68 -4.99
N GLU A 723 -19.30 10.97 -5.96
CA GLU A 723 -19.13 11.27 -7.38
C GLU A 723 -20.47 11.18 -8.15
N ASP A 724 -20.53 11.88 -9.29
CA ASP A 724 -21.62 11.77 -10.25
C ASP A 724 -21.05 11.66 -11.66
N LYS A 725 -21.45 10.65 -12.40
CA LYS A 725 -21.05 10.43 -13.80
C LYS A 725 -22.24 10.54 -14.71
N ALA A 726 -22.16 11.46 -15.67
CA ALA A 726 -23.22 11.73 -16.61
C ALA A 726 -22.81 11.42 -18.05
N ASP A 727 -23.60 10.60 -18.73
CA ASP A 727 -23.51 10.35 -20.16
C ASP A 727 -24.64 11.09 -20.87
N THR A 728 -24.32 12.11 -21.67
CA THR A 728 -25.31 13.02 -22.25
C THR A 728 -25.36 12.93 -23.77
N ILE A 729 -26.53 12.79 -24.30
CA ILE A 729 -26.81 12.89 -25.74
C ILE A 729 -27.50 14.21 -26.02
N GLN A 730 -27.01 14.98 -26.99
CA GLN A 730 -27.60 16.24 -27.46
C GLN A 730 -28.05 16.13 -28.88
N LEU A 731 -29.26 16.67 -29.14
CA LEU A 731 -29.77 16.98 -30.48
C LEU A 731 -30.02 18.47 -30.59
N GLY A 732 -29.74 19.07 -31.73
CA GLY A 732 -29.96 20.51 -31.93
C GLY A 732 -30.40 20.86 -33.34
N VAL A 733 -31.18 21.95 -33.43
CA VAL A 733 -31.48 22.64 -34.67
C VAL A 733 -31.01 24.08 -34.57
N HIS A 734 -30.44 24.56 -35.67
CA HIS A 734 -29.73 25.83 -35.70
C HIS A 734 -30.20 26.64 -36.90
N ASN A 735 -30.38 27.93 -36.69
CA ASN A 735 -30.79 28.86 -37.74
C ASN A 735 -29.92 30.10 -37.67
N LYS A 736 -29.37 30.50 -38.82
CA LYS A 736 -28.59 31.73 -38.94
C LYS A 736 -29.08 32.48 -40.16
N TYR A 737 -29.52 33.72 -39.94
CA TYR A 737 -29.99 34.62 -40.98
C TYR A 737 -29.21 35.93 -40.98
N GLU A 738 -28.68 36.33 -42.16
CA GLU A 738 -27.88 37.53 -42.27
C GLU A 738 -28.45 38.40 -43.41
N THR A 739 -28.70 39.68 -43.15
CA THR A 739 -29.17 40.65 -44.18
C THR A 739 -28.78 42.06 -43.80
N ASN A 740 -28.14 42.79 -44.73
CA ASN A 740 -27.73 44.20 -44.57
C ASN A 740 -26.97 44.48 -43.24
N GLY A 741 -26.06 43.60 -42.87
CA GLY A 741 -25.32 43.66 -41.63
C GLY A 741 -26.06 43.18 -40.38
N TRP A 742 -27.38 42.96 -40.45
CA TRP A 742 -28.14 42.35 -39.38
C TRP A 742 -27.91 40.83 -39.34
N LYS A 743 -27.64 40.28 -38.17
CA LYS A 743 -27.45 38.86 -37.91
C LYS A 743 -28.43 38.40 -36.84
N LEU A 744 -29.20 37.37 -37.17
CA LEU A 744 -30.05 36.62 -36.25
C LEU A 744 -29.58 35.19 -36.20
N LYS A 745 -29.28 34.71 -34.99
CA LYS A 745 -28.91 33.35 -34.72
C LYS A 745 -29.86 32.77 -33.68
N ASN A 746 -30.39 31.59 -33.95
CA ASN A 746 -31.29 30.87 -33.06
C ASN A 746 -30.80 29.43 -32.96
N ASP A 747 -30.45 29.01 -31.77
CA ASP A 747 -30.08 27.64 -31.46
C ASP A 747 -31.13 27.03 -30.51
N LEU A 748 -31.66 25.89 -30.88
CA LEU A 748 -32.57 25.11 -30.05
C LEU A 748 -31.95 23.72 -29.88
N THR A 749 -31.64 23.36 -28.66
CA THR A 749 -30.96 22.08 -28.32
C THR A 749 -31.74 21.35 -27.25
N GLY A 750 -31.90 20.04 -27.40
CA GLY A 750 -32.46 19.13 -26.40
C GLY A 750 -31.41 18.12 -25.98
N ARG A 751 -31.40 17.76 -24.71
CA ARG A 751 -30.43 16.81 -24.11
C ARG A 751 -31.17 15.83 -23.24
N VAL A 752 -30.60 14.64 -23.20
CA VAL A 752 -30.90 13.61 -22.20
C VAL A 752 -29.55 13.21 -21.56
N SER A 753 -29.47 13.35 -20.25
CA SER A 753 -28.32 12.96 -19.44
C SER A 753 -28.69 11.76 -18.58
N PHE A 754 -27.86 10.71 -18.65
CA PHE A 754 -27.95 9.51 -17.82
C PHE A 754 -26.89 9.62 -16.72
N HIS A 755 -27.35 9.79 -15.50
CA HIS A 755 -26.51 9.99 -14.34
C HIS A 755 -26.36 8.71 -13.54
N ASN A 756 -25.14 8.45 -13.05
CA ASN A 756 -24.82 7.46 -12.03
C ASN A 756 -24.13 8.17 -10.88
N VAL A 757 -24.75 8.16 -9.72
CA VAL A 757 -24.29 8.87 -8.52
C VAL A 757 -23.89 7.87 -7.47
N ASP A 758 -22.71 8.06 -6.90
CA ASP A 758 -22.25 7.38 -5.69
C ASP A 758 -22.16 8.40 -4.56
N ARG A 759 -23.09 8.29 -3.59
CA ARG A 759 -23.05 9.10 -2.36
C ARG A 759 -22.41 8.32 -1.23
N ASN A 760 -21.42 8.91 -0.61
CA ASN A 760 -20.66 8.32 0.48
C ASN A 760 -20.91 9.05 1.80
N ILE A 761 -20.89 8.28 2.89
CA ILE A 761 -20.94 8.81 4.26
C ILE A 761 -19.76 8.24 5.03
N ASN A 762 -18.96 9.10 5.62
CA ASN A 762 -17.89 8.69 6.51
C ASN A 762 -18.40 8.67 7.96
N TRP A 763 -18.44 7.48 8.55
CA TRP A 763 -18.90 7.29 9.92
C TRP A 763 -17.77 7.33 10.94
N GLN A 764 -16.64 7.94 10.57
CA GLN A 764 -15.45 8.00 11.42
C GLN A 764 -15.00 6.60 11.87
N ASN A 765 -15.40 6.15 13.06
CA ASN A 765 -14.98 4.86 13.64
C ASN A 765 -15.79 3.65 13.12
N SER A 766 -16.93 3.88 12.46
CA SER A 766 -17.78 2.81 11.92
C SER A 766 -17.62 2.58 10.41
N GLY A 767 -16.53 3.10 9.83
CA GLY A 767 -16.21 2.93 8.42
C GLY A 767 -16.96 3.87 7.49
N LYS A 768 -17.10 3.48 6.23
CA LYS A 768 -17.72 4.26 5.17
C LYS A 768 -18.95 3.51 4.64
N SER A 769 -20.04 4.24 4.38
CA SER A 769 -21.20 3.73 3.65
C SER A 769 -21.23 4.32 2.25
N SER A 770 -21.69 3.55 1.27
CA SER A 770 -21.91 4.01 -0.09
C SER A 770 -23.32 3.70 -0.53
N MET A 771 -23.99 4.68 -1.11
CA MET A 771 -25.30 4.58 -1.73
C MET A 771 -25.16 4.91 -3.20
N ASP A 772 -25.74 4.10 -4.05
CA ASP A 772 -25.73 4.30 -5.50
C ASP A 772 -27.13 4.63 -6.03
N ALA A 773 -27.18 5.49 -7.03
CA ALA A 773 -28.41 5.80 -7.74
C ALA A 773 -28.14 6.07 -9.22
N SER A 774 -29.12 5.74 -10.05
CA SER A 774 -29.13 6.14 -11.46
C SER A 774 -30.42 6.93 -11.76
N TYR A 775 -30.28 8.04 -12.48
CA TYR A 775 -31.42 8.83 -12.89
C TYR A 775 -31.20 9.48 -14.26
N GLU A 776 -32.26 9.94 -14.85
CA GLU A 776 -32.26 10.67 -16.12
C GLU A 776 -32.61 12.14 -15.88
N ALA A 777 -31.91 13.04 -16.58
CA ALA A 777 -32.25 14.44 -16.64
C ALA A 777 -32.52 14.85 -18.08
N TYR A 778 -33.53 15.65 -18.28
CA TYR A 778 -33.93 16.16 -19.59
C TYR A 778 -33.79 17.67 -19.61
N SER A 779 -33.13 18.21 -20.61
CA SER A 779 -33.03 19.66 -20.73
C SER A 779 -33.27 20.15 -22.15
N ILE A 780 -33.84 21.32 -22.24
CA ILE A 780 -34.02 22.06 -23.51
C ILE A 780 -33.48 23.47 -23.35
N THR A 781 -32.64 23.88 -24.31
CA THR A 781 -32.05 25.23 -24.30
C THR A 781 -32.40 25.93 -25.62
N SER A 782 -32.88 27.19 -25.51
CA SER A 782 -33.02 28.11 -26.64
C SER A 782 -32.04 29.26 -26.41
N ASP A 783 -31.07 29.45 -27.31
CA ASP A 783 -30.14 30.60 -27.30
C ASP A 783 -30.35 31.44 -28.57
N ASN A 784 -30.69 32.70 -28.40
CA ASN A 784 -31.02 33.60 -29.48
C ASN A 784 -30.11 34.82 -29.41
N ILE A 785 -29.49 35.16 -30.52
CA ILE A 785 -28.61 36.31 -30.67
C ILE A 785 -29.11 37.17 -31.81
N PHE A 786 -29.28 38.46 -31.56
CA PHE A 786 -29.65 39.46 -32.57
C PHE A 786 -28.66 40.63 -32.49
N GLY A 787 -27.94 40.89 -33.57
CA GLY A 787 -26.95 41.93 -33.64
C GLY A 787 -26.88 42.62 -35.01
N LYS A 788 -26.14 43.73 -35.03
CA LYS A 788 -25.85 44.45 -36.29
C LYS A 788 -24.35 44.65 -36.43
N GLU A 789 -23.81 44.13 -37.52
CA GLU A 789 -22.40 44.28 -37.85
C GLU A 789 -22.15 45.63 -38.52
N PHE A 790 -21.06 46.27 -38.14
CA PHE A 790 -20.54 47.52 -38.69
C PHE A 790 -19.09 47.32 -39.08
N ASP A 791 -18.74 47.59 -40.32
CA ASP A 791 -17.34 47.56 -40.77
C ASP A 791 -16.60 48.80 -40.25
N LEU A 792 -15.58 48.60 -39.42
CA LEU A 792 -14.68 49.66 -38.98
C LEU A 792 -13.54 49.91 -39.96
N SER A 793 -13.16 48.88 -40.68
CA SER A 793 -12.18 48.93 -41.75
C SER A 793 -12.42 47.76 -42.71
N LYS A 794 -11.59 47.67 -43.84
CA LYS A 794 -11.67 46.56 -44.78
C LYS A 794 -11.50 45.17 -44.10
N ASN A 795 -10.83 45.15 -42.95
CA ASN A 795 -10.41 43.92 -42.30
C ASN A 795 -10.89 43.81 -40.87
N VAL A 796 -11.67 44.78 -40.38
CA VAL A 796 -12.16 44.77 -38.96
C VAL A 796 -13.61 45.18 -38.94
N SER A 797 -14.44 44.35 -38.34
CA SER A 797 -15.83 44.62 -38.05
C SER A 797 -16.18 44.48 -36.56
N ILE A 798 -17.22 45.19 -36.15
CA ILE A 798 -17.75 45.17 -34.83
C ILE A 798 -19.24 44.91 -34.87
N MET A 799 -19.73 44.01 -34.00
CA MET A 799 -21.16 43.69 -33.92
C MET A 799 -21.65 43.83 -32.48
N PRO A 800 -22.28 44.94 -32.10
CA PRO A 800 -23.10 44.98 -30.91
C PRO A 800 -24.31 44.04 -31.08
N TYR A 801 -24.65 43.31 -30.01
CA TYR A 801 -25.75 42.38 -30.02
C TYR A 801 -26.49 42.32 -28.68
N GLY A 802 -27.78 41.98 -28.76
CA GLY A 802 -28.54 41.47 -27.66
C GLY A 802 -28.73 39.96 -27.79
N ALA A 803 -28.67 39.25 -26.69
CA ALA A 803 -28.92 37.82 -26.69
C ALA A 803 -29.80 37.40 -25.50
N PHE A 804 -30.54 36.33 -25.70
CA PHE A 804 -31.42 35.76 -24.68
C PHE A 804 -31.31 34.24 -24.72
N ARG A 805 -30.85 33.68 -23.61
CA ARG A 805 -30.77 32.24 -23.39
C ARG A 805 -31.79 31.81 -22.35
N ALA A 806 -32.65 30.86 -22.74
CA ALA A 806 -33.56 30.17 -21.82
C ALA A 806 -33.24 28.69 -21.79
N MET A 807 -33.18 28.12 -20.60
CA MET A 807 -32.99 26.68 -20.40
C MET A 807 -34.05 26.17 -19.41
N TYR A 808 -34.67 25.07 -19.77
CA TYR A 808 -35.50 24.27 -18.87
C TYR A 808 -34.83 22.94 -18.61
N VAL A 809 -34.82 22.52 -17.36
CA VAL A 809 -34.29 21.22 -16.90
C VAL A 809 -35.39 20.54 -16.11
N THR A 810 -35.65 19.28 -16.39
CA THR A 810 -36.57 18.45 -15.62
C THR A 810 -35.93 17.12 -15.29
N ARG A 811 -36.21 16.63 -14.11
CA ARG A 811 -35.70 15.38 -13.59
C ARG A 811 -36.82 14.65 -12.83
N PRO A 812 -37.06 13.36 -13.09
CA PRO A 812 -38.03 12.57 -12.33
C PRO A 812 -37.51 12.25 -10.91
N THR A 813 -38.43 11.83 -10.05
CA THR A 813 -38.08 11.25 -8.74
C THR A 813 -37.26 9.97 -8.94
N PHE A 814 -36.24 9.78 -8.12
CA PHE A 814 -35.44 8.56 -8.08
C PHE A 814 -35.08 8.18 -6.64
N SER A 815 -34.72 6.92 -6.44
CA SER A 815 -34.29 6.41 -5.13
C SER A 815 -32.90 5.81 -5.21
N GLU A 816 -32.11 5.99 -4.16
CA GLU A 816 -30.85 5.33 -3.97
C GLU A 816 -31.03 3.86 -3.55
N ASN A 817 -29.97 3.08 -3.73
CA ASN A 817 -29.78 1.77 -3.12
C ASN A 817 -28.82 1.91 -1.95
N GLY A 818 -28.98 1.11 -0.91
CA GLY A 818 -28.12 1.11 0.29
C GLY A 818 -28.92 1.23 1.58
N LEU A 819 -28.22 1.21 2.71
CA LEU A 819 -28.87 1.26 4.03
C LEU A 819 -29.39 2.66 4.34
N GLU A 820 -28.60 3.68 4.08
CA GLU A 820 -28.89 5.10 4.30
C GLU A 820 -29.49 5.79 3.04
N ARG A 821 -30.22 5.03 2.25
CA ARG A 821 -30.80 5.48 0.98
C ARG A 821 -31.77 6.63 1.15
N LEU A 822 -31.73 7.55 0.20
CA LEU A 822 -32.66 8.66 0.07
C LEU A 822 -33.60 8.43 -1.13
N GLU A 823 -34.79 8.99 -1.06
CA GLU A 823 -35.65 9.25 -2.20
C GLU A 823 -35.52 10.73 -2.54
N VAL A 824 -35.06 11.02 -3.74
CA VAL A 824 -34.84 12.39 -4.22
C VAL A 824 -35.99 12.78 -5.15
N GLU A 825 -36.81 13.70 -4.70
CA GLU A 825 -37.98 14.15 -5.46
C GLU A 825 -37.60 14.77 -6.80
N GLY A 826 -38.49 14.61 -7.78
CA GLY A 826 -38.37 15.22 -9.10
C GLY A 826 -38.38 16.75 -8.99
N ASN A 827 -37.62 17.39 -9.86
CA ASN A 827 -37.53 18.85 -9.87
C ASN A 827 -37.51 19.40 -11.28
N ASP A 828 -38.20 20.56 -11.45
CA ASP A 828 -38.23 21.35 -12.66
C ASP A 828 -37.56 22.70 -12.40
N ALA A 829 -36.62 23.08 -13.24
CA ALA A 829 -35.93 24.35 -13.12
C ALA A 829 -35.87 25.14 -14.42
N TRP A 830 -36.08 26.43 -14.32
CA TRP A 830 -35.94 27.36 -15.42
C TRP A 830 -34.77 28.32 -15.17
N SER A 831 -34.00 28.56 -16.20
CA SER A 831 -32.94 29.59 -16.20
C SER A 831 -33.13 30.50 -17.41
N ALA A 832 -33.20 31.81 -17.16
CA ALA A 832 -33.28 32.82 -18.20
C ALA A 832 -32.14 33.83 -18.04
N LYS A 833 -31.33 33.99 -19.09
CA LYS A 833 -30.14 34.87 -19.06
C LYS A 833 -30.15 35.82 -20.24
N PRO A 834 -30.64 37.06 -20.06
CA PRO A 834 -30.41 38.12 -21.03
C PRO A 834 -28.94 38.57 -21.04
N ARG A 835 -28.41 38.82 -22.21
CA ARG A 835 -27.04 39.27 -22.42
C ARG A 835 -27.04 40.43 -23.40
N VAL A 836 -26.17 41.41 -23.18
CA VAL A 836 -25.78 42.40 -24.19
C VAL A 836 -24.26 42.28 -24.38
N GLY A 837 -23.85 42.31 -25.61
CA GLY A 837 -22.44 42.06 -25.90
C GLY A 837 -21.97 42.79 -27.17
N MET A 838 -20.69 42.64 -27.40
CA MET A 838 -20.01 43.19 -28.56
C MET A 838 -19.05 42.14 -29.10
N GLU A 839 -19.20 41.78 -30.36
CA GLU A 839 -18.30 40.92 -31.09
C GLU A 839 -17.34 41.79 -31.93
N LEU A 840 -16.05 41.54 -31.82
CA LEU A 840 -15.01 42.12 -32.66
C LEU A 840 -14.44 41.02 -33.56
N GLN A 841 -14.48 41.23 -34.87
CA GLN A 841 -13.91 40.34 -35.85
C GLN A 841 -12.82 41.06 -36.62
N GLY A 842 -11.66 40.47 -36.78
CA GLY A 842 -10.52 40.97 -37.53
C GLY A 842 -9.93 39.92 -38.46
N SER A 843 -9.61 40.31 -39.73
CA SER A 843 -8.95 39.47 -40.71
C SER A 843 -7.55 40.04 -41.00
N LEU A 844 -6.48 39.33 -40.63
CA LEU A 844 -5.11 39.73 -40.92
C LEU A 844 -4.54 38.90 -42.06
N PRO A 845 -4.34 39.49 -43.25
CA PRO A 845 -3.70 38.77 -44.35
C PRO A 845 -2.21 38.53 -44.06
N LEU A 846 -1.81 37.29 -44.04
CA LEU A 846 -0.42 36.87 -43.95
C LEU A 846 0.09 36.63 -45.37
N GLY A 847 1.24 37.18 -45.76
CA GLY A 847 1.79 37.33 -47.10
C GLY A 847 1.89 36.11 -48.04
N ASN A 848 1.28 34.96 -47.76
CA ASN A 848 1.30 33.73 -48.56
C ASN A 848 -0.11 33.16 -48.83
N LYS A 849 -1.06 33.99 -49.19
CA LYS A 849 -2.49 33.58 -49.38
C LYS A 849 -3.18 33.03 -48.12
N SER A 850 -2.58 33.15 -46.94
CA SER A 850 -3.15 32.80 -45.66
C SER A 850 -3.74 34.04 -44.98
N VAL A 851 -4.87 33.88 -44.31
CA VAL A 851 -5.55 34.93 -43.54
C VAL A 851 -5.73 34.42 -42.12
N TRP A 852 -5.34 35.22 -41.18
CA TRP A 852 -5.70 34.98 -39.78
C TRP A 852 -7.01 35.67 -39.47
N ASN A 853 -8.04 34.91 -39.13
CA ASN A 853 -9.32 35.44 -38.63
C ASN A 853 -9.29 35.42 -37.10
N LEU A 854 -9.34 36.61 -36.50
CA LEU A 854 -9.43 36.78 -35.05
C LEU A 854 -10.86 37.21 -34.72
N LYS A 855 -11.49 36.51 -33.81
CA LYS A 855 -12.79 36.79 -33.28
C LYS A 855 -12.78 36.85 -31.77
N GLY A 856 -13.23 37.93 -31.19
CA GLY A 856 -13.34 38.10 -29.73
C GLY A 856 -14.70 38.61 -29.34
N ASN A 857 -15.31 38.09 -28.31
CA ASN A 857 -16.60 38.51 -27.75
C ASN A 857 -16.39 39.10 -26.35
N LEU A 858 -17.02 40.20 -26.08
CA LEU A 858 -17.15 40.78 -24.76
C LEU A 858 -18.64 40.79 -24.38
N ASP A 859 -19.04 40.00 -23.41
CA ASP A 859 -20.39 39.92 -22.90
C ASP A 859 -20.50 40.62 -21.53
N LEU A 860 -21.48 41.50 -21.41
CA LEU A 860 -22.00 41.98 -20.13
C LEU A 860 -23.20 41.11 -19.75
N LEU A 861 -23.01 40.27 -18.74
CA LEU A 861 -24.06 39.45 -18.15
C LEU A 861 -24.86 40.30 -17.17
N MET A 862 -26.16 40.51 -17.45
CA MET A 862 -27.07 40.95 -16.41
C MET A 862 -27.48 39.70 -15.61
N ASN A 863 -26.95 39.56 -14.38
CA ASN A 863 -27.31 38.50 -13.46
C ASN A 863 -28.71 38.74 -12.91
N THR A 864 -29.74 38.31 -13.61
CA THR A 864 -31.10 38.21 -13.09
C THR A 864 -31.41 36.71 -12.96
N ASN A 865 -30.99 36.11 -11.83
CA ASN A 865 -31.43 34.78 -11.45
C ASN A 865 -32.91 34.87 -10.98
N TRP A 866 -33.81 34.62 -11.87
CA TRP A 866 -35.20 34.30 -11.51
C TRP A 866 -35.27 32.76 -11.43
N GLN A 867 -35.03 32.20 -10.24
CA GLN A 867 -35.48 30.85 -9.92
C GLN A 867 -36.99 31.00 -9.56
N ILE A 868 -37.88 30.57 -10.42
CA ILE A 868 -39.27 30.32 -10.03
C ILE A 868 -39.26 28.94 -9.38
N LEU A 869 -39.04 28.91 -8.05
CA LEU A 869 -39.38 27.77 -7.24
C LEU A 869 -40.89 27.61 -7.26
N THR A 870 -41.38 26.59 -7.90
CA THR A 870 -42.79 26.19 -7.74
C THR A 870 -42.96 25.70 -6.30
N LYS A 871 -43.87 26.33 -5.55
CA LYS A 871 -44.18 26.02 -4.17
C LYS A 871 -44.46 24.54 -3.99
N GLU A 872 -43.75 23.94 -3.05
CA GLU A 872 -44.08 22.66 -2.45
C GLU A 872 -45.56 22.69 -1.96
N LYS A 873 -46.35 21.73 -2.39
CA LYS A 873 -47.58 21.34 -1.70
C LYS A 873 -47.12 20.39 -0.56
N LYS A 874 -47.19 20.88 0.67
CA LYS A 874 -47.26 20.00 1.83
C LYS A 874 -48.49 19.11 1.67
N GLN A 875 -48.25 17.80 1.58
CA GLN A 875 -49.31 16.83 1.90
C GLN A 875 -48.98 16.26 3.28
N ASP A 876 -50.00 16.25 4.14
CA ASP A 876 -50.09 15.86 5.54
C ASP A 876 -49.49 14.48 5.86
#